data_438e4751c8e36998251deae30272f19b
#
_entry.id   438e4751c8e36998251deae30272f19b
#
_cell.length_a   1.000
_cell.length_b   1.000
_cell.length_c   1.000
_cell.angle_alpha   90.00
_cell.angle_beta   90.00
_cell.angle_gamma   90.00
#
_symmetry.space_group_name_H-M   'P 1'
#
loop_
_entity.id
_entity.type
_entity.pdbx_description
1 polymer ?
#
loop_
_entity_poly.entity_id
_entity_poly.type
_entity_poly.pdbx_seq_one_letter_code
_entity_poly.pdbx_strand_id
1 'polypeptide(L)'
;MEAKRLGLCQKSMFVVPNHLTLQWANEFLRLYPSAKLLVASKKDFETARRKKFCARIATGDYDAVIIGHSQFEKIPVSAERQERILTAQIDEIENAIAEMKSQNGERFSIKQMEKTRKGLEARLEKLRATDRKDDVITFEQLGVDRLFVDEAHAFKNLFLYTKMRNVAGLSTSEAQKSSDMFMKCQYMDELTGGRGIIFATGTPVSNSMTELYTMMRYLQYGTLQQKGLTHFDSWASTFGETTTAIELAPEGTGYRARTRFAKFFNLPELMNMFKEVADIKTSDQLHLPVPEAKFETVVVQPSEHQQAMVAELSERAAAVHSGVVDPSVDNMLKITSDGRKLGLDQRLMNPLLPDDPNSKLNACVRNVLRIYEEGQSDKLTQLLFCDLSTPKNDGTFNVYEDIRAKLIQSGVPEEGIAFIHDADTEAKKKDLFAKVRTGQVRVLLGSTQKMGAGTNVQDRLVAVHHLDVGWRPADMTQRNGRIIRQGNRNKEVQVYQYVTEGTFDAYLYQTLENKQKFISQIMTSKSPVRSCDDVDEQALSYAEIKALCAGDPQIKEKMDLDVDVARLKVLKADHQSQQYRLEDKLMKYFPAEIEKTQGFIKGFQSDIRTVAAHPLPEEGFCGMTVNSTRFTEKADAGEAILAVCKANQSLEPVPLGSYRGFKMELTFDSFQKEYQVLLKGEMTHRVPIGTSAAGNIQRLDNALAGIPARLEKAEQQLDSLRSQQEAAQAELGKPFPQEAELAEKSARLAELDALLNMDDRGNDDPDCEKTTEKPSVLAELRDRAGRIPPMTHRDDEEVAL
;
A
#
# COMPACT_ATOMS: atom_id res chain seq x y z
N MET A 1 4.20 -23.81 6.54
CA MET A 1 3.93 -25.21 7.04
C MET A 1 2.56 -25.69 6.59
N GLU A 2 1.46 -25.04 6.98
CA GLU A 2 0.11 -25.54 6.66
C GLU A 2 -0.18 -25.65 5.17
N ALA A 3 0.24 -24.68 4.36
CA ALA A 3 0.11 -24.75 2.91
C ALA A 3 0.84 -25.98 2.32
N LYS A 4 2.03 -26.31 2.83
CA LYS A 4 2.77 -27.51 2.43
C LYS A 4 2.05 -28.79 2.87
N ARG A 5 1.53 -28.84 4.09
CA ARG A 5 0.75 -29.97 4.62
C ARG A 5 -0.51 -30.25 3.79
N LEU A 6 -1.15 -29.18 3.28
CA LEU A 6 -2.34 -29.28 2.44
C LEU A 6 -2.01 -29.52 0.95
N GLY A 7 -0.74 -29.61 0.57
CA GLY A 7 -0.32 -29.78 -0.82
C GLY A 7 -0.48 -28.52 -1.70
N LEU A 8 -0.72 -27.36 -1.10
CA LEU A 8 -0.89 -26.09 -1.80
C LEU A 8 0.44 -25.44 -2.20
N CYS A 9 1.54 -25.87 -1.63
CA CYS A 9 2.90 -25.52 -2.03
C CYS A 9 3.88 -26.65 -1.67
N GLN A 10 4.99 -26.68 -2.38
CA GLN A 10 6.05 -27.68 -2.13
C GLN A 10 7.27 -27.03 -1.46
N LYS A 11 7.69 -25.87 -1.92
CA LYS A 11 8.92 -25.22 -1.47
C LYS A 11 8.73 -23.74 -1.23
N SER A 12 8.74 -23.35 0.05
CA SER A 12 8.58 -21.95 0.47
C SER A 12 9.92 -21.26 0.68
N MET A 13 10.06 -20.04 0.18
CA MET A 13 11.22 -19.17 0.44
C MET A 13 10.80 -17.91 1.18
N PHE A 14 11.51 -17.58 2.26
CA PHE A 14 11.32 -16.41 3.10
C PHE A 14 12.46 -15.44 2.89
N VAL A 15 12.17 -14.31 2.27
CA VAL A 15 13.11 -13.23 1.98
C VAL A 15 12.93 -12.15 3.03
N VAL A 16 13.92 -12.01 3.89
CA VAL A 16 13.82 -11.18 5.10
C VAL A 16 14.98 -10.18 5.18
N PRO A 17 14.90 -9.11 5.97
CA PRO A 17 16.05 -8.24 6.21
C PRO A 17 17.26 -9.06 6.69
N ASN A 18 18.46 -8.73 6.18
CA ASN A 18 19.67 -9.55 6.38
C ASN A 18 19.98 -9.86 7.85
N HIS A 19 19.69 -8.94 8.76
CA HIS A 19 19.93 -9.11 10.20
C HIS A 19 18.86 -9.91 10.92
N LEU A 20 17.74 -10.24 10.26
CA LEU A 20 16.62 -10.98 10.84
C LEU A 20 16.60 -12.47 10.48
N THR A 21 17.49 -12.95 9.63
CA THR A 21 17.47 -14.33 9.13
C THR A 21 17.49 -15.36 10.26
N LEU A 22 18.34 -15.21 11.27
CA LEU A 22 18.39 -16.10 12.43
C LEU A 22 17.19 -15.95 13.37
N GLN A 23 16.67 -14.75 13.52
CA GLN A 23 15.46 -14.51 14.31
C GLN A 23 14.27 -15.22 13.68
N TRP A 24 14.08 -15.09 12.37
CA TRP A 24 13.05 -15.80 11.63
C TRP A 24 13.15 -17.32 11.77
N ALA A 25 14.37 -17.87 11.69
CA ALA A 25 14.61 -19.27 11.89
C ALA A 25 14.22 -19.76 13.31
N ASN A 26 14.60 -18.99 14.32
CA ASN A 26 14.27 -19.33 15.72
C ASN A 26 12.75 -19.27 15.97
N GLU A 27 12.06 -18.23 15.49
CA GLU A 27 10.60 -18.14 15.64
C GLU A 27 9.87 -19.22 14.84
N PHE A 28 10.38 -19.56 13.65
CA PHE A 28 9.83 -20.66 12.86
C PHE A 28 9.94 -22.00 13.61
N LEU A 29 11.13 -22.31 14.18
CA LEU A 29 11.34 -23.53 14.98
C LEU A 29 10.58 -23.52 16.30
N ARG A 30 10.30 -22.35 16.86
CA ARG A 30 9.44 -22.25 18.05
C ARG A 30 8.01 -22.68 17.76
N LEU A 31 7.48 -22.33 16.57
CA LEU A 31 6.15 -22.72 16.14
C LEU A 31 6.11 -24.16 15.59
N TYR A 32 7.15 -24.57 14.90
CA TYR A 32 7.27 -25.86 14.22
C TYR A 32 8.63 -26.53 14.55
N PRO A 33 8.78 -27.14 15.73
CA PRO A 33 10.06 -27.67 16.21
C PRO A 33 10.71 -28.72 15.30
N SER A 34 9.91 -29.46 14.54
CA SER A 34 10.39 -30.52 13.63
C SER A 34 10.67 -30.03 12.21
N ALA A 35 10.52 -28.73 11.93
CA ALA A 35 10.68 -28.20 10.60
C ALA A 35 12.13 -28.29 10.10
N LYS A 36 12.30 -28.69 8.86
CA LYS A 36 13.60 -28.74 8.16
C LYS A 36 13.87 -27.38 7.50
N LEU A 37 14.69 -26.55 8.13
CA LEU A 37 15.01 -25.23 7.65
C LEU A 37 16.36 -25.20 6.94
N LEU A 38 16.45 -24.40 5.87
CA LEU A 38 17.71 -23.98 5.26
C LEU A 38 17.86 -22.47 5.44
N VAL A 39 18.81 -22.05 6.27
CA VAL A 39 19.05 -20.62 6.58
C VAL A 39 20.32 -20.17 5.91
N ALA A 40 20.23 -19.11 5.09
CA ALA A 40 21.36 -18.55 4.40
C ALA A 40 22.25 -17.72 5.32
N SER A 41 23.56 -17.91 5.22
CA SER A 41 24.58 -17.09 5.88
C SER A 41 25.31 -16.22 4.85
N LYS A 42 26.02 -15.18 5.31
CA LYS A 42 26.86 -14.37 4.42
C LYS A 42 27.88 -15.19 3.65
N LYS A 43 28.43 -16.22 4.30
CA LYS A 43 29.44 -17.12 3.71
C LYS A 43 28.88 -17.97 2.56
N ASP A 44 27.60 -18.35 2.62
CA ASP A 44 26.95 -19.16 1.58
C ASP A 44 26.83 -18.41 0.26
N PHE A 45 26.87 -17.07 0.30
CA PHE A 45 26.76 -16.19 -0.88
C PHE A 45 28.09 -15.58 -1.35
N GLU A 46 29.21 -16.08 -0.84
CA GLU A 46 30.53 -15.87 -1.47
C GLU A 46 30.56 -16.60 -2.83
N THR A 47 31.29 -16.03 -3.77
CA THR A 47 31.29 -16.51 -5.19
C THR A 47 31.50 -18.02 -5.30
N ALA A 48 32.43 -18.60 -4.55
CA ALA A 48 32.72 -20.02 -4.60
C ALA A 48 31.66 -20.95 -3.97
N ARG A 49 30.83 -20.42 -3.08
CA ARG A 49 29.87 -21.23 -2.29
C ARG A 49 28.42 -21.07 -2.75
N ARG A 50 28.09 -19.98 -3.44
CA ARG A 50 26.74 -19.64 -3.89
C ARG A 50 26.11 -20.75 -4.76
N LYS A 51 26.86 -21.29 -5.72
CA LYS A 51 26.39 -22.41 -6.57
C LYS A 51 25.99 -23.63 -5.73
N LYS A 52 26.81 -24.00 -4.74
CA LYS A 52 26.51 -25.12 -3.82
C LYS A 52 25.27 -24.88 -2.97
N PHE A 53 25.09 -23.64 -2.48
CA PHE A 53 23.91 -23.27 -1.70
C PHE A 53 22.64 -23.30 -2.54
N CYS A 54 22.65 -22.74 -3.76
CA CYS A 54 21.53 -22.82 -4.70
C CYS A 54 21.20 -24.26 -5.09
N ALA A 55 22.22 -25.12 -5.31
CA ALA A 55 22.01 -26.53 -5.58
C ALA A 55 21.32 -27.24 -4.40
N ARG A 56 21.68 -26.91 -3.16
CA ARG A 56 20.99 -27.44 -1.97
C ARG A 56 19.52 -27.01 -1.92
N ILE A 57 19.21 -25.76 -2.30
CA ILE A 57 17.81 -25.30 -2.40
C ILE A 57 17.08 -26.13 -3.45
N ALA A 58 17.66 -26.28 -4.65
CA ALA A 58 17.03 -26.97 -5.77
C ALA A 58 16.72 -28.45 -5.47
N THR A 59 17.68 -29.17 -4.88
CA THR A 59 17.59 -30.62 -4.67
C THR A 59 17.09 -31.05 -3.29
N GLY A 60 17.13 -30.16 -2.30
CA GLY A 60 16.76 -30.49 -0.93
C GLY A 60 15.25 -30.36 -0.67
N ASP A 61 14.74 -31.24 0.21
CA ASP A 61 13.39 -31.15 0.75
C ASP A 61 13.43 -30.36 2.07
N TYR A 62 13.20 -29.05 1.96
CA TYR A 62 13.10 -28.14 3.08
C TYR A 62 11.67 -27.65 3.25
N ASP A 63 11.27 -27.44 4.50
CA ASP A 63 9.96 -26.84 4.82
C ASP A 63 9.99 -25.34 4.61
N ALA A 64 11.15 -24.73 4.85
CA ALA A 64 11.38 -23.32 4.55
C ALA A 64 12.85 -23.04 4.23
N VAL A 65 13.06 -22.15 3.25
CA VAL A 65 14.36 -21.56 2.94
C VAL A 65 14.33 -20.12 3.41
N ILE A 66 15.20 -19.71 4.32
CA ILE A 66 15.25 -18.35 4.86
C ILE A 66 16.51 -17.66 4.32
N ILE A 67 16.32 -16.53 3.65
CA ILE A 67 17.38 -15.81 2.94
C ILE A 67 17.27 -14.30 3.17
N GLY A 68 18.39 -13.61 3.26
CA GLY A 68 18.42 -12.15 3.39
C GLY A 68 18.17 -11.41 2.07
N HIS A 69 17.62 -10.19 2.12
CA HIS A 69 17.33 -9.36 0.95
C HIS A 69 18.51 -9.28 -0.03
N SER A 70 19.72 -8.93 0.47
CA SER A 70 20.92 -8.79 -0.36
C SER A 70 21.47 -10.12 -0.89
N GLN A 71 21.10 -11.23 -0.30
CA GLN A 71 21.47 -12.57 -0.74
C GLN A 71 20.51 -13.03 -1.83
N PHE A 72 19.21 -12.74 -1.68
CA PHE A 72 18.17 -13.03 -2.65
C PHE A 72 18.43 -12.34 -4.01
N GLU A 73 18.88 -11.08 -3.98
CA GLU A 73 19.29 -10.32 -5.17
C GLU A 73 20.42 -11.00 -5.97
N LYS A 74 21.29 -11.77 -5.28
CA LYS A 74 22.40 -12.49 -5.94
C LYS A 74 22.00 -13.78 -6.65
N ILE A 75 20.76 -14.23 -6.53
CA ILE A 75 20.23 -15.36 -7.27
C ILE A 75 19.65 -14.82 -8.58
N PRO A 76 20.25 -15.08 -9.73
CA PRO A 76 19.77 -14.51 -10.97
C PRO A 76 18.47 -15.18 -11.45
N VAL A 77 17.69 -14.46 -12.23
CA VAL A 77 16.66 -15.04 -13.12
C VAL A 77 17.33 -15.49 -14.42
N SER A 78 16.69 -16.38 -15.16
CA SER A 78 17.20 -16.87 -16.44
C SER A 78 17.48 -15.70 -17.42
N ALA A 79 18.53 -15.86 -18.24
CA ALA A 79 18.91 -14.85 -19.23
C ALA A 79 17.78 -14.57 -20.22
N GLU A 80 17.06 -15.60 -20.66
CA GLU A 80 15.90 -15.49 -21.55
C GLU A 80 14.79 -14.61 -20.94
N ARG A 81 14.52 -14.76 -19.64
CA ARG A 81 13.54 -13.92 -18.94
C ARG A 81 14.01 -12.48 -18.81
N GLN A 82 15.28 -12.29 -18.46
CA GLN A 82 15.86 -10.94 -18.39
C GLN A 82 15.81 -10.25 -19.75
N GLU A 83 16.17 -10.97 -20.82
CA GLU A 83 16.13 -10.47 -22.19
C GLU A 83 14.70 -10.08 -22.60
N ARG A 84 13.71 -10.97 -22.38
CA ARG A 84 12.30 -10.69 -22.68
C ARG A 84 11.79 -9.42 -22.01
N ILE A 85 12.12 -9.23 -20.72
CA ILE A 85 11.64 -8.06 -19.96
C ILE A 85 12.37 -6.79 -20.40
N LEU A 86 13.69 -6.84 -20.64
CA LEU A 86 14.45 -5.70 -21.15
C LEU A 86 13.98 -5.29 -22.54
N THR A 87 13.70 -6.24 -23.41
CA THR A 87 13.15 -5.96 -24.75
C THR A 87 11.79 -5.29 -24.65
N ALA A 88 10.86 -5.82 -23.82
CA ALA A 88 9.56 -5.20 -23.61
C ALA A 88 9.65 -3.77 -23.06
N GLN A 89 10.61 -3.49 -22.17
CA GLN A 89 10.86 -2.13 -21.68
C GLN A 89 11.42 -1.19 -22.75
N ILE A 90 12.30 -1.70 -23.62
CA ILE A 90 12.84 -0.93 -24.75
C ILE A 90 11.73 -0.59 -25.73
N ASP A 91 10.90 -1.57 -26.11
CA ASP A 91 9.76 -1.38 -27.02
C ASP A 91 8.77 -0.36 -26.47
N GLU A 92 8.49 -0.40 -25.16
CA GLU A 92 7.62 0.56 -24.47
C GLU A 92 8.17 1.99 -24.58
N ILE A 93 9.48 2.18 -24.33
CA ILE A 93 10.14 3.48 -24.43
C ILE A 93 10.18 3.96 -25.89
N GLU A 94 10.42 3.09 -26.85
CA GLU A 94 10.44 3.44 -28.27
C GLU A 94 9.06 3.92 -28.74
N ASN A 95 8.00 3.23 -28.37
CA ASN A 95 6.63 3.62 -28.67
C ASN A 95 6.30 5.00 -28.08
N ALA A 96 6.72 5.24 -26.83
CA ALA A 96 6.52 6.51 -26.17
C ALA A 96 7.32 7.65 -26.80
N ILE A 97 8.56 7.40 -27.24
CA ILE A 97 9.38 8.39 -28.01
C ILE A 97 8.69 8.72 -29.34
N ALA A 98 8.18 7.70 -30.05
CA ALA A 98 7.47 7.90 -31.31
C ALA A 98 6.20 8.74 -31.12
N GLU A 99 5.41 8.45 -30.11
CA GLU A 99 4.21 9.21 -29.76
C GLU A 99 4.53 10.68 -29.40
N MET A 100 5.55 10.92 -28.57
CA MET A 100 5.95 12.28 -28.21
C MET A 100 6.51 13.07 -29.40
N LYS A 101 7.23 12.43 -30.30
CA LYS A 101 7.71 13.08 -31.53
C LYS A 101 6.56 13.46 -32.45
N SER A 102 5.50 12.64 -32.52
CA SER A 102 4.31 12.94 -33.33
C SER A 102 3.46 14.11 -32.77
N GLN A 103 3.51 14.30 -31.45
CA GLN A 103 2.76 15.37 -30.75
C GLN A 103 3.57 16.66 -30.53
N ASN A 104 4.71 16.85 -31.20
CA ASN A 104 5.65 17.96 -30.96
C ASN A 104 6.08 18.12 -29.49
N GLY A 105 6.22 17.00 -28.77
CA GLY A 105 6.62 16.96 -27.37
C GLY A 105 8.00 17.58 -27.12
N GLU A 106 8.24 17.98 -25.87
CA GLU A 106 9.45 18.69 -25.47
C GLU A 106 10.74 17.89 -25.78
N ARG A 107 11.65 18.51 -26.49
CA ARG A 107 12.96 17.92 -26.92
C ARG A 107 13.80 17.37 -25.75
N PHE A 108 13.69 17.96 -24.57
CA PHE A 108 14.45 17.51 -23.39
C PHE A 108 13.94 16.16 -22.85
N SER A 109 12.63 15.96 -22.79
CA SER A 109 12.03 14.68 -22.35
C SER A 109 12.37 13.56 -23.31
N ILE A 110 12.33 13.83 -24.60
CA ILE A 110 12.75 12.88 -25.64
C ILE A 110 14.22 12.48 -25.44
N LYS A 111 15.13 13.45 -25.20
CA LYS A 111 16.54 13.15 -24.91
C LYS A 111 16.77 12.28 -23.68
N GLN A 112 15.99 12.51 -22.63
CA GLN A 112 16.08 11.70 -21.42
C GLN A 112 15.60 10.25 -21.65
N MET A 113 14.50 10.07 -22.38
CA MET A 113 14.02 8.76 -22.80
C MET A 113 15.01 8.03 -23.70
N GLU A 114 15.60 8.73 -24.68
CA GLU A 114 16.66 8.17 -25.51
C GLU A 114 17.90 7.75 -24.70
N LYS A 115 18.24 8.49 -23.64
CA LYS A 115 19.32 8.10 -22.71
C LYS A 115 18.96 6.84 -21.92
N THR A 116 17.74 6.74 -21.44
CA THR A 116 17.25 5.54 -20.72
C THR A 116 17.21 4.33 -21.64
N ARG A 117 16.69 4.47 -22.87
CA ARG A 117 16.70 3.42 -23.90
C ARG A 117 18.11 2.89 -24.14
N LYS A 118 19.07 3.78 -24.41
CA LYS A 118 20.49 3.40 -24.60
C LYS A 118 21.07 2.67 -23.41
N GLY A 119 20.69 3.04 -22.19
CA GLY A 119 21.09 2.33 -20.97
C GLY A 119 20.55 0.90 -20.91
N LEU A 120 19.28 0.70 -21.29
CA LEU A 120 18.67 -0.63 -21.36
C LEU A 120 19.26 -1.49 -22.49
N GLU A 121 19.48 -0.89 -23.67
CA GLU A 121 20.15 -1.56 -24.80
C GLU A 121 21.57 -2.05 -24.42
N ALA A 122 22.37 -1.18 -23.79
CA ALA A 122 23.70 -1.56 -23.31
C ALA A 122 23.66 -2.69 -22.27
N ARG A 123 22.62 -2.72 -21.42
CA ARG A 123 22.39 -3.80 -20.46
C ARG A 123 22.00 -5.10 -21.16
N LEU A 124 21.15 -5.02 -22.17
CA LEU A 124 20.75 -6.16 -23.01
C LEU A 124 21.96 -6.74 -23.77
N GLU A 125 22.80 -5.89 -24.38
CA GLU A 125 24.06 -6.32 -25.02
C GLU A 125 25.00 -7.01 -24.03
N LYS A 126 25.17 -6.42 -22.84
CA LYS A 126 25.98 -7.02 -21.78
C LYS A 126 25.43 -8.40 -21.36
N LEU A 127 24.12 -8.53 -21.22
CA LEU A 127 23.47 -9.80 -20.90
C LEU A 127 23.81 -10.85 -21.99
N ARG A 128 23.59 -10.52 -23.25
CA ARG A 128 23.90 -11.41 -24.39
C ARG A 128 25.40 -11.77 -24.50
N ALA A 129 26.29 -10.85 -24.12
CA ALA A 129 27.72 -11.11 -24.08
C ALA A 129 28.15 -12.02 -22.92
N THR A 130 27.43 -11.99 -21.81
CA THR A 130 27.77 -12.75 -20.59
C THR A 130 27.19 -14.17 -20.60
N ASP A 131 26.20 -14.44 -21.42
CA ASP A 131 25.45 -15.71 -21.48
C ASP A 131 26.32 -16.94 -21.87
N ARG A 132 27.56 -16.71 -22.24
CA ARG A 132 28.51 -17.77 -22.61
C ARG A 132 29.42 -18.30 -21.49
N LYS A 133 29.30 -17.74 -20.24
CA LYS A 133 30.30 -18.02 -19.19
C LYS A 133 29.80 -18.47 -17.82
N ASP A 134 28.52 -18.27 -17.45
CA ASP A 134 28.08 -18.57 -16.06
C ASP A 134 27.03 -19.67 -16.01
N ASP A 135 27.48 -20.87 -15.66
CA ASP A 135 26.69 -22.04 -15.23
C ASP A 135 26.15 -21.79 -13.78
N VAL A 136 25.33 -20.73 -13.61
CA VAL A 136 24.74 -20.37 -12.33
C VAL A 136 23.29 -20.89 -12.28
N ILE A 137 22.92 -21.56 -11.17
CA ILE A 137 21.54 -21.99 -10.94
C ILE A 137 20.65 -20.75 -10.83
N THR A 138 19.65 -20.67 -11.69
CA THR A 138 18.70 -19.56 -11.74
C THR A 138 17.58 -19.74 -10.74
N PHE A 139 16.81 -18.66 -10.46
CA PHE A 139 15.70 -18.69 -9.52
C PHE A 139 14.63 -19.72 -9.93
N GLU A 140 14.35 -19.83 -11.21
CA GLU A 140 13.41 -20.79 -11.79
C GLU A 140 13.81 -22.24 -11.49
N GLN A 141 15.10 -22.54 -11.50
CA GLN A 141 15.63 -23.87 -11.21
C GLN A 141 15.60 -24.26 -9.73
N LEU A 142 15.37 -23.34 -8.84
CA LEU A 142 15.26 -23.62 -7.40
C LEU A 142 14.01 -24.41 -7.04
N GLY A 143 12.98 -24.37 -7.87
CA GLY A 143 11.70 -25.03 -7.62
C GLY A 143 10.89 -24.39 -6.49
N VAL A 144 11.09 -23.09 -6.25
CA VAL A 144 10.31 -22.33 -5.26
C VAL A 144 8.94 -22.00 -5.86
N ASP A 145 7.88 -22.34 -5.15
CA ASP A 145 6.48 -22.11 -5.53
C ASP A 145 5.69 -21.20 -4.57
N ARG A 146 6.35 -20.76 -3.47
CA ARG A 146 5.84 -19.73 -2.55
C ARG A 146 6.96 -18.81 -2.11
N LEU A 147 6.76 -17.52 -2.31
CA LEU A 147 7.70 -16.46 -1.95
C LEU A 147 7.08 -15.55 -0.89
N PHE A 148 7.65 -15.56 0.30
CA PHE A 148 7.30 -14.67 1.39
C PHE A 148 8.36 -13.59 1.50
N VAL A 149 7.97 -12.32 1.46
CA VAL A 149 8.90 -11.18 1.55
C VAL A 149 8.52 -10.31 2.74
N ASP A 150 9.38 -10.31 3.76
CA ASP A 150 9.25 -9.44 4.93
C ASP A 150 9.85 -8.08 4.67
N GLU A 151 9.26 -7.04 5.24
CA GLU A 151 9.61 -5.63 5.01
C GLU A 151 9.65 -5.28 3.50
N ALA A 152 8.59 -5.68 2.79
CA ALA A 152 8.49 -5.56 1.34
C ALA A 152 8.62 -4.11 0.82
N HIS A 153 8.35 -3.11 1.67
CA HIS A 153 8.59 -1.69 1.35
C HIS A 153 10.05 -1.36 0.99
N ALA A 154 11.00 -2.26 1.33
CA ALA A 154 12.41 -2.14 0.89
C ALA A 154 12.57 -2.20 -0.64
N PHE A 155 11.59 -2.71 -1.37
CA PHE A 155 11.58 -2.86 -2.83
C PHE A 155 10.71 -1.81 -3.54
N LYS A 156 10.28 -0.76 -2.88
CA LYS A 156 9.40 0.28 -3.44
C LYS A 156 10.01 1.09 -4.60
N ASN A 157 11.34 1.16 -4.71
CA ASN A 157 12.03 1.90 -5.77
C ASN A 157 12.13 1.06 -7.05
N LEU A 158 11.00 0.57 -7.54
CA LEU A 158 10.93 -0.09 -8.84
C LEU A 158 11.00 0.98 -9.93
N PHE A 159 11.81 0.73 -10.96
CA PHE A 159 11.87 1.60 -12.13
C PHE A 159 10.47 1.73 -12.77
N LEU A 160 10.06 2.96 -12.96
CA LEU A 160 8.81 3.34 -13.60
C LEU A 160 9.13 4.23 -14.80
N TYR A 161 8.61 3.84 -15.95
CA TYR A 161 8.58 4.75 -17.08
C TYR A 161 7.40 5.73 -16.91
N THR A 162 7.66 7.01 -17.07
CA THR A 162 6.62 8.05 -17.06
C THR A 162 7.00 9.21 -18.01
N LYS A 163 6.01 9.75 -18.69
CA LYS A 163 6.13 10.99 -19.47
C LYS A 163 6.16 12.23 -18.55
N MET A 164 5.77 12.06 -17.29
CA MET A 164 5.73 13.11 -16.28
C MET A 164 7.14 13.43 -15.79
N ARG A 165 7.46 14.73 -15.71
CA ARG A 165 8.76 15.17 -15.21
C ARG A 165 8.76 15.38 -13.71
N ASN A 166 9.84 15.00 -13.05
CA ASN A 166 10.14 15.35 -11.66
C ASN A 166 8.96 15.16 -10.69
N VAL A 167 8.21 14.05 -10.89
CA VAL A 167 7.11 13.71 -9.99
C VAL A 167 7.71 13.34 -8.63
N ALA A 168 7.33 14.06 -7.59
CA ALA A 168 7.75 13.74 -6.23
C ALA A 168 7.27 12.34 -5.83
N GLY A 169 8.10 11.59 -5.09
CA GLY A 169 7.80 10.24 -4.67
C GLY A 169 8.07 9.14 -5.70
N LEU A 170 8.37 9.47 -6.95
CA LEU A 170 8.79 8.52 -7.97
C LEU A 170 10.31 8.42 -8.06
N SER A 171 10.82 7.19 -7.97
CA SER A 171 12.22 6.93 -8.25
C SER A 171 12.43 6.84 -9.76
N THR A 172 13.11 7.82 -10.33
CA THR A 172 13.60 7.77 -11.71
C THR A 172 14.91 6.99 -11.83
N SER A 173 15.51 6.59 -10.69
CA SER A 173 16.70 5.74 -10.65
C SER A 173 16.28 4.29 -10.43
N GLU A 174 16.75 3.40 -11.28
CA GLU A 174 16.52 1.97 -11.14
C GLU A 174 17.30 1.43 -9.93
N ALA A 175 16.57 0.94 -8.90
CA ALA A 175 17.16 0.11 -7.88
C ALA A 175 17.20 -1.33 -8.41
N GLN A 176 18.40 -1.83 -8.71
CA GLN A 176 18.63 -3.16 -9.29
C GLN A 176 17.88 -4.26 -8.51
N LYS A 177 17.85 -4.18 -7.17
CA LYS A 177 17.12 -5.12 -6.31
C LYS A 177 15.60 -5.13 -6.55
N SER A 178 15.00 -3.99 -6.88
CA SER A 178 13.56 -3.88 -7.11
C SER A 178 13.18 -4.44 -8.47
N SER A 179 14.00 -4.19 -9.51
CA SER A 179 13.81 -4.78 -10.83
C SER A 179 14.02 -6.30 -10.81
N ASP A 180 15.01 -6.79 -10.07
CA ASP A 180 15.23 -8.22 -9.86
C ASP A 180 14.04 -8.88 -9.15
N MET A 181 13.54 -8.26 -8.06
CA MET A 181 12.34 -8.72 -7.37
C MET A 181 11.12 -8.76 -8.32
N PHE A 182 10.94 -7.74 -9.16
CA PHE A 182 9.83 -7.69 -10.10
C PHE A 182 9.87 -8.85 -11.12
N MET A 183 11.05 -9.15 -11.68
CA MET A 183 11.23 -10.28 -12.59
C MET A 183 10.88 -11.62 -11.93
N LYS A 184 11.27 -11.81 -10.67
CA LYS A 184 10.95 -13.00 -9.88
C LYS A 184 9.46 -13.07 -9.55
N CYS A 185 8.81 -11.95 -9.24
CA CYS A 185 7.37 -11.89 -9.03
C CYS A 185 6.60 -12.26 -10.30
N GLN A 186 7.01 -11.76 -11.46
CA GLN A 186 6.40 -12.14 -12.75
C GLN A 186 6.51 -13.65 -13.00
N TYR A 187 7.68 -14.25 -12.70
CA TYR A 187 7.83 -15.70 -12.79
C TYR A 187 6.91 -16.45 -11.83
N MET A 188 6.81 -16.00 -10.59
CA MET A 188 5.94 -16.62 -9.59
C MET A 188 4.46 -16.55 -9.98
N ASP A 189 4.02 -15.44 -10.56
CA ASP A 189 2.65 -15.27 -11.05
C ASP A 189 2.34 -16.20 -12.22
N GLU A 190 3.27 -16.33 -13.18
CA GLU A 190 3.16 -17.29 -14.28
C GLU A 190 3.10 -18.74 -13.77
N LEU A 191 3.93 -19.08 -12.78
CA LEU A 191 4.01 -20.45 -12.22
C LEU A 191 2.77 -20.81 -11.41
N THR A 192 2.20 -19.87 -10.67
CA THR A 192 1.21 -20.16 -9.63
C THR A 192 -0.19 -19.57 -9.91
N GLY A 193 -0.37 -18.90 -11.05
CA GLY A 193 -1.62 -18.21 -11.37
C GLY A 193 -1.95 -17.08 -10.39
N GLY A 194 -0.94 -16.28 -10.00
CA GLY A 194 -1.09 -15.14 -9.10
C GLY A 194 -1.21 -15.48 -7.61
N ARG A 195 -0.81 -16.69 -7.19
CA ARG A 195 -0.96 -17.17 -5.80
C ARG A 195 0.36 -17.42 -5.07
N GLY A 196 1.49 -17.14 -5.73
CA GLY A 196 2.82 -17.51 -5.24
C GLY A 196 3.51 -16.48 -4.36
N ILE A 197 3.03 -15.24 -4.29
CA ILE A 197 3.73 -14.12 -3.67
C ILE A 197 2.97 -13.62 -2.46
N ILE A 198 3.66 -13.49 -1.33
CA ILE A 198 3.13 -12.93 -0.10
C ILE A 198 4.09 -11.86 0.40
N PHE A 199 3.67 -10.62 0.38
CA PHE A 199 4.41 -9.50 0.95
C PHE A 199 3.91 -9.18 2.35
N ALA A 200 4.82 -8.92 3.26
CA ALA A 200 4.51 -8.45 4.61
C ALA A 200 5.22 -7.12 4.87
N THR A 201 4.49 -6.14 5.37
CA THR A 201 5.06 -4.85 5.75
C THR A 201 4.12 -4.12 6.71
N GLY A 202 4.69 -3.40 7.68
CA GLY A 202 3.93 -2.48 8.52
C GLY A 202 3.65 -1.12 7.85
N THR A 203 4.28 -0.85 6.70
CA THR A 203 4.24 0.45 6.02
C THR A 203 4.22 0.28 4.50
N PRO A 204 3.10 -0.18 3.91
CA PRO A 204 2.98 -0.38 2.47
C PRO A 204 3.12 0.94 1.71
N VAL A 205 2.69 2.05 2.33
CA VAL A 205 2.88 3.42 1.88
C VAL A 205 3.68 4.14 2.96
N SER A 206 4.90 4.54 2.67
CA SER A 206 5.81 5.18 3.64
C SER A 206 5.96 6.68 3.43
N ASN A 207 5.69 7.18 2.23
CA ASN A 207 5.92 8.57 1.88
C ASN A 207 4.86 9.15 0.93
N SER A 208 4.59 8.48 -0.18
CA SER A 208 3.63 8.92 -1.20
C SER A 208 2.71 7.77 -1.62
N MET A 209 1.48 8.09 -1.99
CA MET A 209 0.52 7.12 -2.54
C MET A 209 0.99 6.47 -3.85
N THR A 210 1.95 7.08 -4.55
CA THR A 210 2.59 6.47 -5.72
C THR A 210 3.30 5.15 -5.40
N GLU A 211 3.73 4.96 -4.14
CA GLU A 211 4.31 3.69 -3.67
C GLU A 211 3.30 2.54 -3.75
N LEU A 212 2.00 2.84 -3.63
CA LEU A 212 0.93 1.85 -3.78
C LEU A 212 0.91 1.24 -5.18
N TYR A 213 1.10 2.07 -6.21
CA TYR A 213 1.21 1.56 -7.58
C TYR A 213 2.35 0.53 -7.74
N THR A 214 3.49 0.79 -7.10
CA THR A 214 4.61 -0.18 -7.11
C THR A 214 4.21 -1.50 -6.45
N MET A 215 3.50 -1.47 -5.33
CA MET A 215 2.99 -2.69 -4.68
C MET A 215 1.99 -3.43 -5.56
N MET A 216 1.10 -2.70 -6.24
CA MET A 216 0.14 -3.28 -7.20
C MET A 216 0.86 -3.94 -8.39
N ARG A 217 1.96 -3.37 -8.87
CA ARG A 217 2.76 -3.99 -9.94
C ARG A 217 3.36 -5.33 -9.52
N TYR A 218 3.76 -5.48 -8.26
CA TYR A 218 4.26 -6.75 -7.76
C TYR A 218 3.16 -7.80 -7.57
N LEU A 219 1.98 -7.39 -7.06
CA LEU A 219 0.98 -8.31 -6.50
C LEU A 219 -0.23 -8.54 -7.42
N GLN A 220 -0.51 -7.63 -8.35
CA GLN A 220 -1.71 -7.68 -9.20
C GLN A 220 -1.47 -7.14 -10.61
N TYR A 221 -0.31 -7.47 -11.19
CA TYR A 221 0.08 -7.00 -12.51
C TYR A 221 -0.94 -7.38 -13.60
N GLY A 222 -1.48 -8.60 -13.53
CA GLY A 222 -2.53 -9.06 -14.44
C GLY A 222 -3.81 -8.22 -14.37
N THR A 223 -4.23 -7.80 -13.17
CA THR A 223 -5.37 -6.89 -12.99
C THR A 223 -5.09 -5.52 -13.58
N LEU A 224 -3.87 -5.00 -13.40
CA LEU A 224 -3.45 -3.74 -14.01
C LEU A 224 -3.47 -3.82 -15.54
N GLN A 225 -3.04 -4.94 -16.14
CA GLN A 225 -3.11 -5.18 -17.57
C GLN A 225 -4.56 -5.18 -18.07
N GLN A 226 -5.45 -5.94 -17.43
CA GLN A 226 -6.85 -6.03 -17.81
C GLN A 226 -7.56 -4.66 -17.77
N LYS A 227 -7.16 -3.79 -16.86
CA LYS A 227 -7.74 -2.45 -16.67
C LYS A 227 -7.02 -1.35 -17.48
N GLY A 228 -5.96 -1.68 -18.23
CA GLY A 228 -5.15 -0.71 -18.98
C GLY A 228 -4.32 0.23 -18.09
N LEU A 229 -3.99 -0.19 -16.87
CA LEU A 229 -3.30 0.59 -15.84
C LEU A 229 -1.85 0.14 -15.61
N THR A 230 -1.26 -0.60 -16.54
CA THR A 230 0.13 -1.08 -16.45
C THR A 230 1.17 0.05 -16.56
N HIS A 231 0.82 1.12 -17.28
CA HIS A 231 1.65 2.30 -17.38
C HIS A 231 1.35 3.26 -16.25
N PHE A 232 2.40 3.80 -15.63
CA PHE A 232 2.23 4.74 -14.53
C PHE A 232 1.38 5.95 -14.92
N ASP A 233 1.57 6.49 -16.11
CA ASP A 233 0.82 7.66 -16.59
C ASP A 233 -0.68 7.40 -16.71
N SER A 234 -1.09 6.19 -17.11
CA SER A 234 -2.50 5.78 -17.15
C SER A 234 -3.09 5.62 -15.75
N TRP A 235 -2.36 5.00 -14.85
CA TRP A 235 -2.75 4.89 -13.44
C TRP A 235 -2.83 6.26 -12.78
N ALA A 236 -1.84 7.12 -13.02
CA ALA A 236 -1.75 8.46 -12.49
C ALA A 236 -2.89 9.36 -12.98
N SER A 237 -3.25 9.29 -14.27
CA SER A 237 -4.39 10.03 -14.81
C SER A 237 -5.75 9.55 -14.28
N THR A 238 -5.83 8.30 -13.83
CA THR A 238 -7.06 7.72 -13.27
C THR A 238 -7.23 8.07 -11.78
N PHE A 239 -6.14 8.14 -11.03
CA PHE A 239 -6.17 8.24 -9.58
C PHE A 239 -5.50 9.50 -9.02
N GLY A 240 -4.89 10.32 -9.85
CA GLY A 240 -4.15 11.50 -9.38
C GLY A 240 -4.31 12.72 -10.27
N GLU A 241 -4.25 13.88 -9.65
CA GLU A 241 -4.14 15.18 -10.32
C GLU A 241 -2.72 15.71 -10.13
N THR A 242 -2.09 16.08 -11.24
CA THR A 242 -0.75 16.66 -11.21
C THR A 242 -0.84 18.19 -11.35
N THR A 243 -0.21 18.90 -10.43
CA THR A 243 0.00 20.35 -10.56
C THR A 243 1.45 20.62 -10.93
N THR A 244 1.66 21.57 -11.82
CA THR A 244 3.00 22.04 -12.17
C THR A 244 3.26 23.34 -11.43
N ALA A 245 4.12 23.30 -10.42
CA ALA A 245 4.60 24.48 -9.72
C ALA A 245 5.97 24.87 -10.27
N ILE A 246 6.21 26.17 -10.36
CA ILE A 246 7.53 26.70 -10.70
C ILE A 246 8.36 26.76 -9.41
N GLU A 247 9.36 25.90 -9.32
CA GLU A 247 10.25 25.80 -8.16
C GLU A 247 11.68 26.18 -8.55
N LEU A 248 12.43 26.72 -7.59
CA LEU A 248 13.86 26.92 -7.77
C LEU A 248 14.54 25.57 -8.00
N ALA A 249 15.38 25.48 -9.02
CA ALA A 249 16.12 24.25 -9.30
C ALA A 249 17.03 23.90 -8.12
N PRO A 250 17.22 22.62 -7.75
CA PRO A 250 18.10 22.23 -6.64
C PRO A 250 19.54 22.70 -6.82
N GLU A 251 19.95 22.87 -8.08
CA GLU A 251 21.26 23.42 -8.44
C GLU A 251 21.28 24.94 -8.31
N GLY A 252 20.05 25.55 -8.08
CA GLY A 252 19.80 26.99 -7.91
C GLY A 252 20.12 27.90 -9.05
N THR A 253 20.35 27.36 -10.20
CA THR A 253 20.52 28.14 -11.43
C THR A 253 19.18 28.19 -12.17
N GLY A 254 18.24 29.02 -11.69
CA GLY A 254 16.98 29.28 -12.37
C GLY A 254 15.77 28.56 -11.81
N TYR A 255 14.59 28.94 -12.30
CA TYR A 255 13.31 28.29 -11.98
C TYR A 255 13.08 27.12 -12.91
N ARG A 256 12.59 26.01 -12.35
CA ARG A 256 12.11 24.88 -13.14
C ARG A 256 10.67 24.55 -12.81
N ALA A 257 9.92 24.18 -13.81
CA ALA A 257 8.60 23.59 -13.61
C ALA A 257 8.76 22.18 -12.98
N ARG A 258 8.19 21.98 -11.80
CA ARG A 258 8.12 20.69 -11.15
C ARG A 258 6.68 20.22 -11.09
N THR A 259 6.40 19.12 -11.74
CA THR A 259 5.10 18.47 -11.67
C THR A 259 5.04 17.59 -10.43
N ARG A 260 4.06 17.83 -9.59
CA ARG A 260 3.78 17.04 -8.39
C ARG A 260 2.40 16.41 -8.49
N PHE A 261 2.23 15.25 -7.89
CA PHE A 261 0.90 14.79 -7.55
C PHE A 261 0.39 15.67 -6.41
N ALA A 262 -0.52 16.58 -6.74
CA ALA A 262 -1.09 17.47 -5.74
C ALA A 262 -2.26 16.84 -5.02
N LYS A 263 -3.04 16.02 -5.73
CA LYS A 263 -4.24 15.39 -5.18
C LYS A 263 -4.41 13.99 -5.73
N PHE A 264 -4.87 13.09 -4.88
CA PHE A 264 -5.39 11.81 -5.30
C PHE A 264 -6.91 11.84 -5.27
N PHE A 265 -7.54 11.23 -6.26
CA PHE A 265 -8.98 11.07 -6.36
C PHE A 265 -9.32 9.62 -6.74
N ASN A 266 -10.61 9.27 -6.73
CA ASN A 266 -11.06 7.89 -6.90
C ASN A 266 -10.40 6.91 -5.90
N LEU A 267 -10.09 7.40 -4.69
CA LEU A 267 -9.44 6.60 -3.65
C LEU A 267 -10.23 5.35 -3.24
N PRO A 268 -11.57 5.39 -3.13
CA PRO A 268 -12.33 4.18 -2.84
C PRO A 268 -12.14 3.08 -3.88
N GLU A 269 -12.11 3.45 -5.18
CA GLU A 269 -11.89 2.54 -6.28
C GLU A 269 -10.48 1.97 -6.26
N LEU A 270 -9.47 2.82 -6.03
CA LEU A 270 -8.08 2.42 -5.87
C LEU A 270 -7.92 1.44 -4.69
N MET A 271 -8.50 1.76 -3.53
CA MET A 271 -8.41 0.91 -2.34
C MET A 271 -9.19 -0.39 -2.49
N ASN A 272 -10.34 -0.39 -3.15
CA ASN A 272 -11.07 -1.62 -3.45
C ASN A 272 -10.25 -2.54 -4.35
N MET A 273 -9.60 -1.99 -5.38
CA MET A 273 -8.71 -2.74 -6.26
C MET A 273 -7.49 -3.29 -5.48
N PHE A 274 -6.88 -2.49 -4.61
CA PHE A 274 -5.76 -2.96 -3.79
C PHE A 274 -6.15 -4.03 -2.77
N LYS A 275 -7.35 -3.91 -2.17
CA LYS A 275 -7.88 -4.88 -1.19
C LYS A 275 -8.21 -6.25 -1.79
N GLU A 276 -8.31 -6.38 -3.12
CA GLU A 276 -8.43 -7.69 -3.77
C GLU A 276 -7.21 -8.59 -3.46
N VAL A 277 -6.04 -7.98 -3.22
CA VAL A 277 -4.76 -8.68 -2.97
C VAL A 277 -4.13 -8.34 -1.63
N ALA A 278 -4.75 -7.48 -0.81
CA ALA A 278 -4.20 -7.01 0.46
C ALA A 278 -5.15 -7.26 1.64
N ASP A 279 -4.62 -7.85 2.70
CA ASP A 279 -5.26 -7.91 4.03
C ASP A 279 -4.63 -6.85 4.94
N ILE A 280 -5.41 -5.84 5.30
CA ILE A 280 -4.98 -4.68 6.08
C ILE A 280 -5.61 -4.75 7.46
N LYS A 281 -4.77 -4.84 8.50
CA LYS A 281 -5.17 -4.85 9.90
C LYS A 281 -4.45 -3.76 10.68
N THR A 282 -5.20 -2.97 11.38
CA THR A 282 -4.67 -1.95 12.30
C THR A 282 -4.55 -2.50 13.73
N SER A 283 -3.74 -1.87 14.56
CA SER A 283 -3.50 -2.32 15.94
C SER A 283 -4.77 -2.43 16.78
N ASP A 284 -5.73 -1.52 16.57
CA ASP A 284 -7.04 -1.53 17.23
C ASP A 284 -7.91 -2.75 16.84
N GLN A 285 -7.71 -3.29 15.64
CA GLN A 285 -8.43 -4.49 15.18
C GLN A 285 -7.81 -5.79 15.66
N LEU A 286 -6.52 -5.75 16.00
CA LEU A 286 -5.77 -6.97 16.35
C LEU A 286 -5.86 -7.35 17.82
N HIS A 287 -6.25 -6.44 18.72
CA HIS A 287 -6.35 -6.67 20.17
C HIS A 287 -5.13 -7.39 20.75
N LEU A 288 -3.92 -6.98 20.33
CA LEU A 288 -2.69 -7.63 20.75
C LEU A 288 -2.40 -7.36 22.24
N PRO A 289 -1.81 -8.33 22.97
CA PRO A 289 -1.39 -8.14 24.34
C PRO A 289 -0.13 -7.27 24.39
N VAL A 290 -0.29 -5.99 24.19
CA VAL A 290 0.78 -4.97 24.23
C VAL A 290 0.52 -4.02 25.40
N PRO A 291 1.55 -3.34 25.93
CA PRO A 291 1.36 -2.36 27.00
C PRO A 291 0.55 -1.16 26.50
N GLU A 292 -0.14 -0.50 27.43
CA GLU A 292 -0.78 0.78 27.21
C GLU A 292 0.31 1.87 27.11
N ALA A 293 0.32 2.64 26.03
CA ALA A 293 1.31 3.67 25.81
C ALA A 293 0.75 5.05 26.17
N LYS A 294 1.46 5.75 27.07
CA LYS A 294 1.20 7.15 27.42
C LYS A 294 2.17 8.03 26.63
N PHE A 295 1.61 8.89 25.79
CA PHE A 295 2.37 9.84 24.98
C PHE A 295 2.46 11.18 25.74
N GLU A 296 3.70 11.67 25.91
CA GLU A 296 3.98 12.93 26.58
C GLU A 296 4.86 13.80 25.68
N THR A 297 4.36 14.99 25.35
CA THR A 297 5.12 16.00 24.61
C THR A 297 5.76 16.96 25.60
N VAL A 298 7.07 16.94 25.67
CA VAL A 298 7.88 17.84 26.53
C VAL A 298 8.28 19.06 25.71
N VAL A 299 7.58 20.16 25.93
CA VAL A 299 7.86 21.44 25.26
C VAL A 299 8.85 22.24 26.09
N VAL A 300 9.93 22.69 25.44
CA VAL A 300 10.94 23.56 26.05
C VAL A 300 11.02 24.89 25.30
N GLN A 301 11.35 25.96 26.04
CA GLN A 301 11.56 27.28 25.45
C GLN A 301 12.92 27.35 24.75
N PRO A 302 13.06 28.03 23.59
CA PRO A 302 14.33 28.22 22.93
C PRO A 302 15.19 29.19 23.74
N SER A 303 16.52 28.95 23.74
CA SER A 303 17.47 29.90 24.27
C SER A 303 17.54 31.21 23.44
N GLU A 304 18.12 32.29 23.99
CA GLU A 304 18.33 33.53 23.24
C GLU A 304 19.17 33.27 21.97
N HIS A 305 20.17 32.39 22.04
CA HIS A 305 20.99 32.01 20.91
C HIS A 305 20.17 31.27 19.83
N GLN A 306 19.29 30.35 20.25
CA GLN A 306 18.42 29.66 19.31
C GLN A 306 17.44 30.61 18.63
N GLN A 307 16.86 31.56 19.36
CA GLN A 307 15.97 32.59 18.79
C GLN A 307 16.69 33.44 17.74
N ALA A 308 17.91 33.93 18.08
CA ALA A 308 18.70 34.72 17.13
C ALA A 308 19.05 33.92 15.84
N MET A 309 19.44 32.65 16.00
CA MET A 309 19.78 31.78 14.86
C MET A 309 18.57 31.41 14.02
N VAL A 310 17.36 31.27 14.62
CA VAL A 310 16.11 31.07 13.88
C VAL A 310 15.82 32.30 13.01
N ALA A 311 15.99 33.52 13.53
CA ALA A 311 15.86 34.75 12.75
C ALA A 311 16.87 34.79 11.58
N GLU A 312 18.13 34.41 11.80
CA GLU A 312 19.15 34.29 10.75
C GLU A 312 18.75 33.28 9.66
N LEU A 313 18.14 32.15 10.02
CA LEU A 313 17.62 31.19 9.05
C LEU A 313 16.53 31.79 8.16
N SER A 314 15.67 32.68 8.70
CA SER A 314 14.67 33.40 7.93
C SER A 314 15.32 34.37 6.92
N GLU A 315 16.36 35.10 7.33
CA GLU A 315 17.11 36.00 6.43
C GLU A 315 17.79 35.20 5.30
N ARG A 316 18.42 34.05 5.64
CA ARG A 316 19.00 33.14 4.65
C ARG A 316 17.97 32.62 3.68
N ALA A 317 16.78 32.23 4.15
CA ALA A 317 15.68 31.80 3.30
C ALA A 317 15.18 32.90 2.36
N ALA A 318 15.11 34.15 2.83
CA ALA A 318 14.80 35.31 2.01
C ALA A 318 15.85 35.57 0.93
N ALA A 319 17.14 35.48 1.26
CA ALA A 319 18.23 35.63 0.31
C ALA A 319 18.26 34.56 -0.77
N VAL A 320 17.97 33.31 -0.40
CA VAL A 320 17.81 32.19 -1.37
C VAL A 320 16.60 32.41 -2.25
N HIS A 321 15.48 32.83 -1.67
CA HIS A 321 14.22 33.08 -2.43
C HIS A 321 14.37 34.24 -3.46
N SER A 322 15.08 35.30 -3.07
CA SER A 322 15.37 36.44 -3.97
C SER A 322 16.44 36.14 -5.03
N GLY A 323 17.07 34.96 -5.00
CA GLY A 323 18.11 34.59 -5.97
C GLY A 323 19.45 35.32 -5.78
N VAL A 324 19.67 35.96 -4.65
CA VAL A 324 20.92 36.72 -4.34
C VAL A 324 22.08 35.76 -3.99
N VAL A 325 21.78 34.58 -3.50
CA VAL A 325 22.77 33.59 -3.07
C VAL A 325 22.82 32.43 -4.06
N ASP A 326 24.06 32.02 -4.43
CA ASP A 326 24.27 30.82 -5.24
C ASP A 326 23.81 29.57 -4.46
N PRO A 327 22.96 28.74 -5.01
CA PRO A 327 22.40 27.57 -4.33
C PRO A 327 23.41 26.45 -4.01
N SER A 328 24.59 26.49 -4.63
CA SER A 328 25.70 25.63 -4.20
C SER A 328 26.26 26.08 -2.84
N VAL A 329 26.10 27.36 -2.49
CA VAL A 329 26.52 27.92 -1.20
C VAL A 329 25.44 27.73 -0.14
N ASP A 330 24.17 28.10 -0.46
CA ASP A 330 23.03 27.92 0.45
C ASP A 330 21.74 27.62 -0.35
N ASN A 331 20.85 26.83 0.25
CA ASN A 331 19.58 26.44 -0.36
C ASN A 331 18.57 26.01 0.71
N MET A 332 17.29 25.93 0.34
CA MET A 332 16.20 25.60 1.27
C MET A 332 16.41 24.25 2.00
N LEU A 333 17.02 23.25 1.35
CA LEU A 333 17.32 21.96 1.97
C LEU A 333 18.37 22.09 3.06
N LYS A 334 19.43 22.89 2.83
CA LYS A 334 20.48 23.16 3.82
C LYS A 334 19.92 23.95 5.00
N ILE A 335 19.14 25.00 4.73
CA ILE A 335 18.45 25.80 5.74
C ILE A 335 17.54 24.93 6.61
N THR A 336 16.75 24.05 5.98
CA THR A 336 15.87 23.12 6.70
C THR A 336 16.68 22.12 7.56
N SER A 337 17.80 21.62 7.04
CA SER A 337 18.70 20.74 7.80
C SER A 337 19.33 21.46 9.01
N ASP A 338 19.75 22.70 8.81
CA ASP A 338 20.34 23.52 9.88
C ASP A 338 19.27 23.88 10.92
N GLY A 339 18.05 24.23 10.51
CA GLY A 339 16.93 24.48 11.42
C GLY A 339 16.56 23.26 12.28
N ARG A 340 16.65 22.05 11.72
CA ARG A 340 16.44 20.81 12.47
C ARG A 340 17.55 20.56 13.50
N LYS A 341 18.81 20.81 13.14
CA LYS A 341 19.94 20.72 14.09
C LYS A 341 19.82 21.75 15.21
N LEU A 342 19.43 23.00 14.84
CA LEU A 342 19.20 24.08 15.80
C LEU A 342 18.07 23.73 16.79
N GLY A 343 16.97 23.17 16.30
CA GLY A 343 15.88 22.66 17.14
C GLY A 343 16.34 21.54 18.07
N LEU A 344 17.33 20.73 17.67
CA LEU A 344 17.88 19.68 18.52
C LEU A 344 18.80 20.25 19.59
N ASP A 345 19.88 20.98 19.21
CA ASP A 345 20.79 21.65 20.11
C ASP A 345 21.60 22.75 19.38
N GLN A 346 21.69 23.93 19.97
CA GLN A 346 22.44 25.07 19.39
C GLN A 346 23.92 24.75 19.12
N ARG A 347 24.55 23.88 19.92
CA ARG A 347 25.96 23.46 19.79
C ARG A 347 26.23 22.62 18.52
N LEU A 348 25.18 22.09 17.87
CA LEU A 348 25.30 21.45 16.55
C LEU A 348 25.53 22.46 15.43
N MET A 349 25.14 23.73 15.66
CA MET A 349 25.37 24.83 14.73
C MET A 349 26.71 25.52 15.05
N ASN A 350 26.96 25.77 16.31
CA ASN A 350 28.23 26.36 16.79
C ASN A 350 28.67 25.68 18.10
N PRO A 351 29.70 24.83 18.07
CA PRO A 351 30.17 24.07 19.23
C PRO A 351 30.69 24.95 20.36
N LEU A 352 30.96 26.24 20.12
CA LEU A 352 31.43 27.18 21.12
C LEU A 352 30.32 27.76 21.98
N LEU A 353 29.08 27.54 21.63
CA LEU A 353 27.94 28.00 22.44
C LEU A 353 27.84 27.21 23.76
N PRO A 354 27.35 27.84 24.84
CA PRO A 354 27.16 27.16 26.11
C PRO A 354 26.04 26.10 26.02
N ASP A 355 26.09 25.13 26.94
CA ASP A 355 24.98 24.24 27.20
C ASP A 355 23.80 25.04 27.82
N ASP A 356 22.62 24.92 27.25
CA ASP A 356 21.43 25.54 27.84
C ASP A 356 20.76 24.58 28.83
N PRO A 357 20.68 24.91 30.12
CA PRO A 357 20.10 24.08 31.17
C PRO A 357 18.64 23.70 30.89
N ASN A 358 17.91 24.52 30.10
CA ASN A 358 16.52 24.33 29.78
C ASN A 358 16.33 23.64 28.43
N SER A 359 17.41 23.24 27.74
CA SER A 359 17.35 22.57 26.45
C SER A 359 16.56 21.26 26.53
N LYS A 360 16.05 20.81 25.40
CA LYS A 360 15.38 19.52 25.31
C LYS A 360 16.29 18.33 25.64
N LEU A 361 17.61 18.45 25.42
CA LEU A 361 18.57 17.43 25.84
C LEU A 361 18.63 17.32 27.37
N ASN A 362 18.70 18.44 28.07
CA ASN A 362 18.71 18.47 29.53
C ASN A 362 17.33 18.02 30.09
N ALA A 363 16.22 18.35 29.46
CA ALA A 363 14.92 17.83 29.83
C ALA A 363 14.83 16.29 29.62
N CYS A 364 15.42 15.77 28.56
CA CYS A 364 15.52 14.32 28.35
C CYS A 364 16.36 13.65 29.42
N VAL A 365 17.54 14.21 29.73
CA VAL A 365 18.42 13.67 30.79
C VAL A 365 17.67 13.62 32.13
N ARG A 366 16.93 14.67 32.52
CA ARG A 366 16.09 14.67 33.74
C ARG A 366 15.06 13.56 33.74
N ASN A 367 14.35 13.36 32.65
CA ASN A 367 13.35 12.28 32.54
C ASN A 367 14.00 10.89 32.58
N VAL A 368 15.15 10.72 31.91
CA VAL A 368 15.89 9.45 31.92
C VAL A 368 16.37 9.12 33.35
N LEU A 369 16.89 10.09 34.08
CA LEU A 369 17.34 9.91 35.47
C LEU A 369 16.18 9.54 36.39
N ARG A 370 15.06 10.29 36.33
CA ARG A 370 13.86 9.99 37.11
C ARG A 370 13.42 8.54 36.90
N ILE A 371 13.25 8.11 35.63
CA ILE A 371 12.82 6.76 35.30
C ILE A 371 13.88 5.71 35.68
N TYR A 372 15.18 6.08 35.60
CA TYR A 372 16.28 5.22 36.04
C TYR A 372 16.21 4.94 37.54
N GLU A 373 15.92 5.94 38.36
CA GLU A 373 15.79 5.83 39.79
C GLU A 373 14.54 5.07 40.19
N GLU A 374 13.37 5.44 39.64
CA GLU A 374 12.08 4.78 39.88
C GLU A 374 12.10 3.29 39.48
N GLY A 375 12.82 2.97 38.41
CA GLY A 375 12.91 1.60 37.87
C GLY A 375 14.07 0.77 38.37
N GLN A 376 14.76 1.16 39.44
CA GLN A 376 16.00 0.50 39.90
C GLN A 376 15.75 -0.95 40.36
N SER A 377 14.66 -1.20 41.09
CA SER A 377 14.32 -2.53 41.59
C SER A 377 14.12 -3.56 40.49
N ASP A 378 13.46 -3.17 39.43
CA ASP A 378 13.09 -4.03 38.30
C ASP A 378 14.09 -3.95 37.14
N LYS A 379 15.13 -3.13 37.28
CA LYS A 379 16.13 -2.87 36.25
C LYS A 379 15.47 -2.47 34.92
N LEU A 380 14.51 -1.53 34.98
CA LEU A 380 13.78 -1.05 33.82
C LEU A 380 14.73 -0.36 32.84
N THR A 381 14.43 -0.52 31.55
CA THR A 381 15.27 -0.04 30.45
C THR A 381 14.59 1.05 29.64
N GLN A 382 15.39 1.90 28.98
CA GLN A 382 14.94 3.04 28.20
C GLN A 382 15.65 3.09 26.84
N LEU A 383 14.96 3.50 25.78
CA LEU A 383 15.55 3.75 24.46
C LEU A 383 15.50 5.24 24.13
N LEU A 384 16.61 5.79 23.64
CA LEU A 384 16.70 7.17 23.16
C LEU A 384 17.00 7.15 21.66
N PHE A 385 16.16 7.82 20.89
CA PHE A 385 16.31 7.95 19.44
C PHE A 385 16.80 9.34 19.06
N CYS A 386 17.91 9.39 18.31
CA CYS A 386 18.46 10.60 17.72
C CYS A 386 19.15 10.25 16.39
N ASP A 387 18.68 10.85 15.30
CA ASP A 387 19.20 10.62 13.94
C ASP A 387 20.13 11.76 13.47
N LEU A 388 19.92 12.99 13.96
CA LEU A 388 20.62 14.18 13.47
C LEU A 388 22.07 14.29 13.98
N SER A 389 22.39 13.64 15.09
CA SER A 389 23.71 13.73 15.72
C SER A 389 24.24 12.36 16.13
N THR A 390 24.52 11.50 15.16
CA THR A 390 25.11 10.19 15.41
C THR A 390 26.62 10.30 15.67
N PRO A 391 27.22 9.42 16.51
CA PRO A 391 28.66 9.45 16.80
C PRO A 391 29.54 9.33 15.55
N LYS A 392 30.51 10.20 15.36
CA LYS A 392 31.43 10.24 14.22
C LYS A 392 32.90 10.00 14.57
N ASN A 393 33.27 10.00 15.83
CA ASN A 393 34.63 9.84 16.30
C ASN A 393 35.65 10.89 15.71
N ASP A 394 35.17 12.08 15.35
CA ASP A 394 35.94 13.17 14.76
C ASP A 394 36.22 14.31 15.76
N GLY A 395 35.88 14.11 17.03
CA GLY A 395 36.05 15.10 18.10
C GLY A 395 35.05 16.27 18.07
N THR A 396 34.11 16.27 17.12
CA THR A 396 33.03 17.27 17.08
C THR A 396 31.97 16.98 18.15
N PHE A 397 31.28 18.03 18.60
CA PHE A 397 30.15 17.88 19.52
C PHE A 397 29.11 16.94 18.94
N ASN A 398 28.68 15.95 19.74
CA ASN A 398 27.55 15.11 19.41
C ASN A 398 26.66 14.83 20.64
N VAL A 399 25.39 14.67 20.39
CA VAL A 399 24.36 14.51 21.42
C VAL A 399 24.52 13.22 22.23
N TYR A 400 25.01 12.14 21.62
CA TYR A 400 25.18 10.86 22.31
C TYR A 400 26.18 10.94 23.44
N GLU A 401 27.35 11.54 23.18
CA GLU A 401 28.41 11.71 24.18
C GLU A 401 28.02 12.72 25.26
N ASP A 402 27.30 13.79 24.89
CA ASP A 402 26.80 14.79 25.83
C ASP A 402 25.80 14.16 26.82
N ILE A 403 24.83 13.39 26.33
CA ILE A 403 23.88 12.69 27.20
C ILE A 403 24.58 11.65 28.06
N ARG A 404 25.52 10.86 27.50
CA ARG A 404 26.31 9.88 28.26
C ARG A 404 27.09 10.56 29.40
N ALA A 405 27.80 11.62 29.10
CA ALA A 405 28.56 12.36 30.10
C ALA A 405 27.67 12.90 31.23
N LYS A 406 26.51 13.48 30.89
CA LYS A 406 25.58 14.02 31.88
C LYS A 406 24.95 12.92 32.75
N LEU A 407 24.61 11.76 32.17
CA LEU A 407 24.11 10.63 32.94
C LEU A 407 25.16 10.04 33.87
N ILE A 408 26.41 9.90 33.42
CA ILE A 408 27.53 9.42 34.27
C ILE A 408 27.79 10.42 35.41
N GLN A 409 27.81 11.71 35.10
CA GLN A 409 27.99 12.76 36.12
C GLN A 409 26.86 12.74 37.16
N SER A 410 25.67 12.31 36.77
CA SER A 410 24.52 12.16 37.67
C SER A 410 24.46 10.80 38.37
N GLY A 411 25.50 9.97 38.26
CA GLY A 411 25.65 8.71 39.02
C GLY A 411 25.16 7.45 38.31
N VAL A 412 24.82 7.51 37.03
CA VAL A 412 24.51 6.31 36.24
C VAL A 412 25.82 5.61 35.87
N PRO A 413 26.02 4.31 36.20
CA PRO A 413 27.22 3.57 35.81
C PRO A 413 27.44 3.56 34.31
N GLU A 414 28.67 3.73 33.85
CA GLU A 414 29.01 3.77 32.42
C GLU A 414 28.58 2.49 31.70
N GLU A 415 28.73 1.32 32.32
CA GLU A 415 28.30 0.03 31.80
C GLU A 415 26.78 -0.09 31.66
N GLY A 416 25.99 0.77 32.30
CA GLY A 416 24.55 0.88 32.20
C GLY A 416 24.08 1.65 30.98
N ILE A 417 24.99 2.32 30.25
CA ILE A 417 24.71 3.15 29.09
C ILE A 417 25.40 2.55 27.86
N ALA A 418 24.73 2.44 26.73
CA ALA A 418 25.34 1.91 25.52
C ALA A 418 24.83 2.61 24.27
N PHE A 419 25.65 2.62 23.22
CA PHE A 419 25.28 3.09 21.88
C PHE A 419 25.16 1.90 20.94
N ILE A 420 24.06 1.83 20.17
CA ILE A 420 23.90 0.79 19.16
C ILE A 420 25.00 0.86 18.09
N HIS A 421 25.62 2.04 17.92
CA HIS A 421 26.67 2.29 16.95
C HIS A 421 27.97 1.54 17.26
N ASP A 422 28.22 1.20 18.52
CA ASP A 422 29.39 0.43 18.95
C ASP A 422 29.27 -1.05 18.67
N ALA A 423 28.04 -1.52 18.40
CA ALA A 423 27.74 -2.90 18.03
C ALA A 423 27.73 -3.07 16.51
N ASP A 424 28.90 -3.08 15.87
CA ASP A 424 29.13 -3.13 14.43
C ASP A 424 28.90 -4.52 13.81
N THR A 425 28.96 -5.60 14.62
CA THR A 425 28.75 -6.97 14.19
C THR A 425 27.47 -7.57 14.74
N GLU A 426 26.90 -8.58 14.07
CA GLU A 426 25.71 -9.28 14.54
C GLU A 426 25.91 -9.94 15.92
N ALA A 427 27.12 -10.43 16.19
CA ALA A 427 27.47 -11.01 17.50
C ALA A 427 27.45 -9.96 18.62
N LYS A 428 28.04 -8.77 18.39
CA LYS A 428 28.03 -7.67 19.34
C LYS A 428 26.60 -7.14 19.56
N LYS A 429 25.77 -7.05 18.51
CA LYS A 429 24.36 -6.65 18.65
C LYS A 429 23.57 -7.65 19.48
N LYS A 430 23.77 -8.95 19.25
CA LYS A 430 23.10 -9.99 20.02
C LYS A 430 23.48 -9.92 21.51
N ASP A 431 24.76 -9.71 21.82
CA ASP A 431 25.25 -9.51 23.19
C ASP A 431 24.66 -8.25 23.82
N LEU A 432 24.71 -7.11 23.11
CA LEU A 432 24.13 -5.85 23.57
C LEU A 432 22.64 -5.99 23.88
N PHE A 433 21.87 -6.60 22.98
CA PHE A 433 20.42 -6.82 23.20
C PHE A 433 20.15 -7.77 24.38
N ALA A 434 21.02 -8.76 24.62
CA ALA A 434 20.94 -9.61 25.82
C ALA A 434 21.15 -8.79 27.08
N LYS A 435 22.17 -7.91 27.12
CA LYS A 435 22.45 -7.00 28.23
C LYS A 435 21.30 -6.03 28.51
N VAL A 436 20.65 -5.52 27.46
CA VAL A 436 19.44 -4.67 27.63
C VAL A 436 18.27 -5.49 28.20
N ARG A 437 17.97 -6.68 27.68
CA ARG A 437 16.88 -7.52 28.20
C ARG A 437 17.07 -7.94 29.65
N THR A 438 18.33 -8.13 30.08
CA THR A 438 18.64 -8.47 31.50
C THR A 438 18.65 -7.25 32.40
N GLY A 439 18.63 -6.04 31.82
CA GLY A 439 18.74 -4.78 32.56
C GLY A 439 20.16 -4.47 33.03
N GLN A 440 21.17 -5.07 32.43
CA GLN A 440 22.58 -4.68 32.65
C GLN A 440 22.85 -3.34 31.94
N VAL A 441 22.41 -3.20 30.68
CA VAL A 441 22.35 -1.91 30.00
C VAL A 441 20.93 -1.38 30.19
N ARG A 442 20.80 -0.24 30.85
CA ARG A 442 19.52 0.36 31.19
C ARG A 442 19.13 1.52 30.26
N VAL A 443 20.11 2.16 29.63
CA VAL A 443 19.91 3.26 28.68
C VAL A 443 20.60 2.91 27.37
N LEU A 444 19.82 2.76 26.30
CA LEU A 444 20.35 2.46 24.96
C LEU A 444 20.02 3.62 24.01
N LEU A 445 21.06 4.24 23.45
CA LEU A 445 20.94 5.31 22.47
C LEU A 445 21.17 4.78 21.06
N GLY A 446 20.39 5.27 20.09
CA GLY A 446 20.60 4.87 18.70
C GLY A 446 19.76 5.64 17.69
N SER A 447 20.09 5.41 16.42
CA SER A 447 19.36 5.98 15.30
C SER A 447 18.22 5.06 14.86
N THR A 448 17.22 5.64 14.19
CA THR A 448 16.11 4.88 13.58
C THR A 448 16.62 3.77 12.67
N GLN A 449 17.62 4.06 11.84
CA GLN A 449 18.20 3.10 10.92
C GLN A 449 18.79 1.86 11.62
N LYS A 450 19.42 2.02 12.80
CA LYS A 450 20.07 0.92 13.52
C LYS A 450 19.18 0.26 14.57
N MET A 451 18.25 0.98 15.17
CA MET A 451 17.34 0.48 16.21
C MET A 451 15.89 0.37 15.75
N GLY A 452 15.48 1.06 14.71
CA GLY A 452 14.10 1.08 14.23
C GLY A 452 13.59 -0.27 13.67
N ALA A 453 14.49 -1.14 13.19
CA ALA A 453 14.13 -2.47 12.71
C ALA A 453 14.94 -3.56 13.43
N GLY A 454 14.30 -4.68 13.76
CA GLY A 454 14.97 -5.87 14.29
C GLY A 454 15.47 -5.79 15.74
N THR A 455 15.29 -4.68 16.44
CA THR A 455 15.66 -4.55 17.85
C THR A 455 14.61 -5.20 18.73
N ASN A 456 14.98 -6.28 19.41
CA ASN A 456 14.08 -7.07 20.25
C ASN A 456 14.54 -6.98 21.73
N VAL A 457 14.21 -5.86 22.39
CA VAL A 457 14.68 -5.52 23.75
C VAL A 457 13.53 -5.09 24.68
N GLN A 458 12.29 -5.38 24.30
CA GLN A 458 11.09 -4.86 24.97
C GLN A 458 10.84 -5.37 26.38
N ASP A 459 11.46 -6.48 26.79
CA ASP A 459 11.11 -7.19 28.03
C ASP A 459 10.95 -6.29 29.26
N ARG A 460 11.87 -5.35 29.45
CA ARG A 460 11.91 -4.41 30.57
C ARG A 460 11.78 -2.95 30.14
N LEU A 461 11.46 -2.72 28.86
CA LEU A 461 11.42 -1.40 28.26
C LEU A 461 10.22 -0.62 28.77
N VAL A 462 10.45 0.48 29.50
CA VAL A 462 9.41 1.30 30.12
C VAL A 462 9.26 2.67 29.45
N ALA A 463 10.30 3.18 28.80
CA ALA A 463 10.24 4.47 28.13
C ALA A 463 11.01 4.50 26.81
N VAL A 464 10.47 5.29 25.87
CA VAL A 464 11.14 5.69 24.64
C VAL A 464 11.17 7.21 24.55
N HIS A 465 12.32 7.75 24.17
CA HIS A 465 12.58 9.19 24.07
C HIS A 465 12.91 9.54 22.62
N HIS A 466 12.13 10.44 22.01
CA HIS A 466 12.35 10.97 20.67
C HIS A 466 12.95 12.36 20.76
N LEU A 467 14.26 12.45 20.58
CA LEU A 467 14.99 13.74 20.63
C LEU A 467 14.88 14.52 19.33
N ASP A 468 14.70 13.79 18.23
CA ASP A 468 14.47 14.33 16.92
C ASP A 468 13.41 13.52 16.17
N VAL A 469 12.93 14.10 15.10
CA VAL A 469 11.91 13.50 14.26
C VAL A 469 12.36 13.50 12.80
N GLY A 470 12.08 12.39 12.09
CA GLY A 470 12.33 12.27 10.66
C GLY A 470 11.19 12.85 9.81
N TRP A 471 11.29 12.67 8.51
CA TRP A 471 10.25 13.10 7.53
C TRP A 471 9.14 12.08 7.30
N ARG A 472 9.32 10.86 7.81
CA ARG A 472 8.44 9.73 7.50
C ARG A 472 7.65 9.30 8.73
N PRO A 473 6.32 9.26 8.66
CA PRO A 473 5.51 8.70 9.74
C PRO A 473 5.91 7.26 10.09
N ALA A 474 6.31 6.49 9.09
CA ALA A 474 6.79 5.12 9.27
C ALA A 474 7.94 4.99 10.27
N ASP A 475 8.86 5.96 10.30
CA ASP A 475 9.99 5.96 11.22
C ASP A 475 9.52 6.06 12.67
N MET A 476 8.53 6.93 12.94
CA MET A 476 7.93 7.08 14.28
C MET A 476 7.17 5.82 14.69
N THR A 477 6.40 5.25 13.77
CA THR A 477 5.70 3.98 14.01
C THR A 477 6.68 2.85 14.33
N GLN A 478 7.79 2.77 13.62
CA GLN A 478 8.84 1.79 13.88
C GLN A 478 9.52 2.00 15.24
N ARG A 479 9.85 3.26 15.61
CA ARG A 479 10.42 3.59 16.93
C ARG A 479 9.46 3.19 18.05
N ASN A 480 8.18 3.58 17.96
CA ASN A 480 7.13 3.26 18.95
C ASN A 480 6.86 1.76 19.03
N GLY A 481 6.92 1.05 17.89
CA GLY A 481 6.78 -0.40 17.83
C GLY A 481 7.91 -1.18 18.54
N ARG A 482 8.94 -0.52 19.06
CA ARG A 482 9.96 -1.17 19.92
C ARG A 482 9.46 -1.35 21.35
N ILE A 483 8.60 -0.48 21.82
CA ILE A 483 8.08 -0.47 23.19
C ILE A 483 6.65 -1.01 23.24
N ILE A 484 5.78 -0.59 22.31
CA ILE A 484 4.40 -1.06 22.19
C ILE A 484 4.41 -2.42 21.47
N ARG A 485 4.84 -3.45 22.19
CA ARG A 485 5.10 -4.77 21.60
C ARG A 485 4.78 -5.90 22.57
N GLN A 486 4.34 -7.02 22.01
CA GLN A 486 4.15 -8.26 22.76
C GLN A 486 5.45 -8.68 23.46
N GLY A 487 5.33 -9.22 24.67
CA GLY A 487 6.46 -9.66 25.48
C GLY A 487 7.09 -8.54 26.32
N ASN A 488 6.59 -7.32 26.26
CA ASN A 488 6.90 -6.30 27.25
C ASN A 488 6.20 -6.66 28.58
N ARG A 489 6.95 -6.63 29.69
CA ARG A 489 6.44 -7.00 31.02
C ARG A 489 5.65 -5.87 31.68
N ASN A 490 5.86 -4.64 31.24
CA ASN A 490 5.17 -3.47 31.80
C ASN A 490 3.75 -3.41 31.25
N LYS A 491 2.80 -3.08 32.09
CA LYS A 491 1.39 -2.85 31.68
C LYS A 491 1.24 -1.49 31.00
N GLU A 492 1.98 -0.50 31.48
CA GLU A 492 2.00 0.87 30.97
C GLU A 492 3.44 1.24 30.57
N VAL A 493 3.58 2.01 29.51
CA VAL A 493 4.86 2.50 29.01
C VAL A 493 4.75 3.96 28.59
N GLN A 494 5.87 4.68 28.59
CA GLN A 494 5.92 6.10 28.29
C GLN A 494 6.65 6.36 26.97
N VAL A 495 6.08 7.25 26.16
CA VAL A 495 6.68 7.71 24.89
C VAL A 495 6.83 9.23 24.97
N TYR A 496 8.06 9.69 25.14
CA TYR A 496 8.41 11.11 25.25
C TYR A 496 8.76 11.67 23.87
N GLN A 497 8.18 12.81 23.55
CA GLN A 497 8.50 13.62 22.37
C GLN A 497 9.01 14.96 22.85
N TYR A 498 10.27 15.31 22.50
CA TYR A 498 10.89 16.57 22.92
C TYR A 498 10.83 17.59 21.82
N VAL A 499 10.27 18.76 22.10
CA VAL A 499 10.01 19.84 21.15
C VAL A 499 10.58 21.15 21.70
N THR A 500 11.38 21.85 20.89
CA THR A 500 11.78 23.23 21.19
C THR A 500 10.76 24.17 20.51
N GLU A 501 10.05 24.96 21.30
CA GLU A 501 9.02 25.89 20.83
C GLU A 501 9.64 26.94 19.89
N GLY A 502 8.87 27.41 18.90
CA GLY A 502 9.35 28.42 17.94
C GLY A 502 10.48 27.95 17.03
N THR A 503 10.71 26.65 16.92
CA THR A 503 11.70 26.04 16.02
C THR A 503 11.07 25.08 15.03
N PHE A 504 11.87 24.53 14.14
CA PHE A 504 11.46 23.53 13.15
C PHE A 504 10.87 22.24 13.74
N ASP A 505 11.09 21.96 15.02
CA ASP A 505 10.57 20.75 15.66
C ASP A 505 9.03 20.69 15.67
N ALA A 506 8.39 21.76 16.12
CA ALA A 506 6.92 21.81 16.25
C ALA A 506 6.24 21.58 14.87
N TYR A 507 6.78 22.23 13.85
CA TYR A 507 6.27 22.08 12.48
C TYR A 507 6.45 20.63 11.95
N LEU A 508 7.62 20.04 12.18
CA LEU A 508 7.89 18.68 11.72
C LEU A 508 6.97 17.66 12.38
N TYR A 509 6.74 17.77 13.69
CA TYR A 509 5.79 16.89 14.39
C TYR A 509 4.38 17.04 13.86
N GLN A 510 3.91 18.27 13.61
CA GLN A 510 2.59 18.52 13.04
C GLN A 510 2.45 17.96 11.63
N THR A 511 3.48 18.18 10.78
CA THR A 511 3.51 17.62 9.42
C THR A 511 3.44 16.10 9.43
N LEU A 512 4.18 15.45 10.34
CA LEU A 512 4.14 13.99 10.48
C LEU A 512 2.79 13.49 10.96
N GLU A 513 2.17 14.17 11.91
CA GLU A 513 0.85 13.82 12.41
C GLU A 513 -0.20 13.88 11.30
N ASN A 514 -0.17 14.94 10.49
CA ASN A 514 -1.06 15.09 9.35
C ASN A 514 -0.85 13.98 8.31
N LYS A 515 0.41 13.69 7.95
CA LYS A 515 0.76 12.56 7.08
C LYS A 515 0.26 11.23 7.64
N GLN A 516 0.46 10.97 8.93
CA GLN A 516 0.04 9.74 9.59
C GLN A 516 -1.48 9.59 9.61
N LYS A 517 -2.21 10.63 9.97
CA LYS A 517 -3.68 10.64 9.94
C LYS A 517 -4.19 10.32 8.54
N PHE A 518 -3.60 10.95 7.55
CA PHE A 518 -3.93 10.79 6.14
C PHE A 518 -3.69 9.34 5.66
N ILE A 519 -2.49 8.79 5.85
CA ILE A 519 -2.16 7.41 5.49
C ILE A 519 -3.12 6.43 6.20
N SER A 520 -3.40 6.64 7.48
CA SER A 520 -4.30 5.80 8.26
C SER A 520 -5.74 5.84 7.74
N GLN A 521 -6.26 7.01 7.37
CA GLN A 521 -7.61 7.18 6.83
C GLN A 521 -7.78 6.42 5.51
N ILE A 522 -6.79 6.52 4.62
CA ILE A 522 -6.81 5.84 3.32
C ILE A 522 -6.72 4.33 3.53
N MET A 523 -5.73 3.86 4.29
CA MET A 523 -5.45 2.43 4.44
C MET A 523 -6.58 1.70 5.19
N THR A 524 -7.23 2.34 6.15
CA THR A 524 -8.32 1.71 6.91
C THR A 524 -9.68 1.80 6.23
N SER A 525 -9.86 2.69 5.26
CA SER A 525 -11.16 3.01 4.62
C SER A 525 -12.28 3.31 5.64
N LYS A 526 -11.92 3.78 6.82
CA LYS A 526 -12.90 4.17 7.85
C LYS A 526 -13.63 5.47 7.50
N SER A 527 -13.04 6.25 6.58
CA SER A 527 -13.66 7.41 5.95
C SER A 527 -13.35 7.36 4.47
N PRO A 528 -14.33 7.15 3.59
CA PRO A 528 -14.12 7.16 2.15
C PRO A 528 -13.89 8.59 1.68
N VAL A 529 -12.66 9.06 1.85
CA VAL A 529 -12.20 10.31 1.26
C VAL A 529 -12.08 10.09 -0.23
N ARG A 530 -12.75 10.90 -1.05
CA ARG A 530 -12.66 10.76 -2.51
C ARG A 530 -11.39 11.35 -3.08
N SER A 531 -10.82 12.34 -2.41
CA SER A 531 -9.59 13.01 -2.82
C SER A 531 -8.72 13.37 -1.63
N CYS A 532 -7.42 13.44 -1.85
CA CYS A 532 -6.45 13.82 -0.85
C CYS A 532 -5.24 14.50 -1.47
N ASP A 533 -4.59 15.35 -0.70
CA ASP A 533 -3.34 15.99 -1.09
C ASP A 533 -2.14 15.07 -0.79
N ASP A 534 -1.19 14.97 -1.72
CA ASP A 534 0.06 14.23 -1.49
C ASP A 534 1.10 15.18 -0.88
N VAL A 535 1.54 14.87 0.33
CA VAL A 535 2.47 15.71 1.11
C VAL A 535 3.85 15.04 1.13
N ASP A 536 4.58 15.10 0.00
CA ASP A 536 5.95 14.58 -0.11
C ASP A 536 6.98 15.73 -0.12
N GLU A 537 7.03 16.54 0.94
CA GLU A 537 8.02 17.59 1.06
C GLU A 537 9.17 17.18 1.99
N GLN A 538 10.40 17.25 1.47
CA GLN A 538 11.64 17.04 2.23
C GLN A 538 12.33 18.37 2.62
N ALA A 539 11.81 19.49 2.15
CA ALA A 539 12.28 20.82 2.48
C ALA A 539 11.09 21.76 2.68
N LEU A 540 11.23 22.64 3.67
CA LEU A 540 10.24 23.68 3.93
C LEU A 540 10.25 24.72 2.80
N SER A 541 9.06 25.22 2.44
CA SER A 541 8.92 26.38 1.58
C SER A 541 9.36 27.67 2.29
N TYR A 542 9.62 28.73 1.53
CA TYR A 542 9.97 30.03 2.12
C TYR A 542 8.86 30.56 3.05
N ALA A 543 7.60 30.41 2.64
CA ALA A 543 6.47 30.85 3.47
C ALA A 543 6.39 30.09 4.80
N GLU A 544 6.62 28.77 4.79
CA GLU A 544 6.64 27.95 6.00
C GLU A 544 7.80 28.29 6.94
N ILE A 545 8.99 28.57 6.40
CA ILE A 545 10.13 29.04 7.20
C ILE A 545 9.85 30.40 7.81
N LYS A 546 9.32 31.35 7.02
CA LYS A 546 8.96 32.69 7.52
C LYS A 546 7.91 32.59 8.64
N ALA A 547 6.90 31.72 8.47
CA ALA A 547 5.87 31.49 9.46
C ALA A 547 6.43 30.94 10.79
N LEU A 548 7.32 29.95 10.71
CA LEU A 548 7.98 29.39 11.89
C LEU A 548 8.85 30.39 12.64
N CYS A 549 9.55 31.26 11.90
CA CYS A 549 10.48 32.22 12.46
C CYS A 549 9.78 33.44 13.07
N ALA A 550 8.58 33.79 12.61
CA ALA A 550 7.84 34.95 13.09
C ALA A 550 7.20 34.73 14.46
N GLY A 551 7.00 33.51 14.92
CA GLY A 551 6.42 33.18 16.23
C GLY A 551 4.99 33.71 16.45
N ASP A 552 4.27 34.02 15.37
CA ASP A 552 2.97 34.68 15.42
C ASP A 552 1.86 33.67 15.76
N PRO A 553 1.07 33.91 16.83
CA PRO A 553 -0.08 33.06 17.20
C PRO A 553 -1.11 32.90 16.08
N GLN A 554 -1.26 33.89 15.20
CA GLN A 554 -2.22 33.87 14.09
C GLN A 554 -1.80 32.84 13.02
N ILE A 555 -0.51 32.59 12.88
CA ILE A 555 0.01 31.57 11.97
C ILE A 555 -0.33 30.17 12.49
N LYS A 556 -0.25 29.97 13.82
CA LYS A 556 -0.67 28.71 14.44
C LYS A 556 -2.18 28.49 14.26
N GLU A 557 -2.98 29.52 14.52
CA GLU A 557 -4.44 29.50 14.31
C GLU A 557 -4.76 29.15 12.85
N LYS A 558 -4.06 29.78 11.89
CA LYS A 558 -4.20 29.46 10.45
C LYS A 558 -3.92 28.00 10.15
N MET A 559 -2.81 27.47 10.67
CA MET A 559 -2.45 26.06 10.42
C MET A 559 -3.47 25.08 11.02
N ASP A 560 -3.98 25.36 12.22
CA ASP A 560 -5.02 24.55 12.85
C ASP A 560 -6.34 24.62 12.05
N LEU A 561 -6.69 25.80 11.56
CA LEU A 561 -7.87 26.00 10.70
C LEU A 561 -7.71 25.35 9.33
N ASP A 562 -6.52 25.40 8.72
CA ASP A 562 -6.23 24.70 7.46
C ASP A 562 -6.52 23.21 7.58
N VAL A 563 -6.08 22.59 8.67
CA VAL A 563 -6.33 21.17 8.97
C VAL A 563 -7.82 20.90 9.15
N ASP A 564 -8.49 21.74 9.93
CA ASP A 564 -9.92 21.57 10.23
C ASP A 564 -10.79 21.78 8.97
N VAL A 565 -10.50 22.80 8.17
CA VAL A 565 -11.20 23.09 6.91
C VAL A 565 -10.94 21.96 5.90
N ALA A 566 -9.71 21.49 5.80
CA ALA A 566 -9.38 20.35 4.92
C ALA A 566 -10.17 19.11 5.35
N ARG A 567 -10.24 18.81 6.66
CA ARG A 567 -11.02 17.70 7.20
C ARG A 567 -12.51 17.83 6.89
N LEU A 568 -13.10 19.01 7.10
CA LEU A 568 -14.51 19.25 6.83
C LEU A 568 -14.86 19.21 5.34
N LYS A 569 -13.97 19.70 4.46
CA LYS A 569 -14.10 19.56 3.01
C LYS A 569 -14.10 18.09 2.57
N VAL A 570 -13.25 17.29 3.19
CA VAL A 570 -13.21 15.84 2.98
C VAL A 570 -14.52 15.18 3.38
N LEU A 571 -15.04 15.48 4.58
CA LEU A 571 -16.33 14.95 5.04
C LEU A 571 -17.49 15.37 4.13
N LYS A 572 -17.45 16.60 3.61
CA LYS A 572 -18.44 17.10 2.65
C LYS A 572 -18.34 16.36 1.32
N ALA A 573 -17.14 16.17 0.80
CA ALA A 573 -16.91 15.40 -0.43
C ALA A 573 -17.36 13.94 -0.29
N ASP A 574 -17.14 13.31 0.87
CA ASP A 574 -17.65 11.97 1.16
C ASP A 574 -19.17 11.94 1.18
N HIS A 575 -19.81 12.88 1.88
CA HIS A 575 -21.27 13.00 1.90
C HIS A 575 -21.83 13.18 0.48
N GLN A 576 -21.24 14.05 -0.34
CA GLN A 576 -21.64 14.21 -1.75
C GLN A 576 -21.45 12.91 -2.55
N SER A 577 -20.35 12.19 -2.31
CA SER A 577 -20.08 10.91 -2.94
C SER A 577 -21.12 9.85 -2.56
N GLN A 578 -21.55 9.83 -1.31
CA GLN A 578 -22.64 8.94 -0.85
C GLN A 578 -23.96 9.30 -1.54
N GLN A 579 -24.28 10.60 -1.66
CA GLN A 579 -25.47 11.07 -2.39
C GLN A 579 -25.44 10.61 -3.88
N TYR A 580 -24.33 10.76 -4.58
CA TYR A 580 -24.19 10.29 -5.97
C TYR A 580 -24.32 8.76 -6.08
N ARG A 581 -23.77 8.00 -5.12
CA ARG A 581 -23.93 6.53 -5.10
C ARG A 581 -25.40 6.11 -4.85
N LEU A 582 -26.11 6.85 -3.98
CA LEU A 582 -27.51 6.61 -3.74
C LEU A 582 -28.32 6.90 -5.01
N GLU A 583 -28.04 8.01 -5.69
CA GLU A 583 -28.67 8.39 -6.96
C GLU A 583 -28.42 7.32 -8.04
N ASP A 584 -27.18 6.88 -8.23
CA ASP A 584 -26.83 5.81 -9.17
C ASP A 584 -27.53 4.48 -8.83
N LYS A 585 -27.62 4.13 -7.54
CA LYS A 585 -28.37 2.95 -7.13
C LYS A 585 -29.87 3.09 -7.41
N LEU A 586 -30.44 4.25 -7.14
CA LEU A 586 -31.86 4.52 -7.39
C LEU A 586 -32.19 4.52 -8.87
N MET A 587 -31.30 5.07 -9.71
CA MET A 587 -31.53 5.17 -11.14
C MET A 587 -31.23 3.88 -11.91
N LYS A 588 -30.23 3.12 -11.51
CA LYS A 588 -29.73 1.97 -12.29
C LYS A 588 -29.88 0.64 -11.57
N TYR A 589 -29.38 0.54 -10.35
CA TYR A 589 -29.28 -0.74 -9.64
C TYR A 589 -30.64 -1.27 -9.19
N PHE A 590 -31.39 -0.50 -8.42
CA PHE A 590 -32.68 -0.97 -7.90
C PHE A 590 -33.70 -1.28 -9.01
N PRO A 591 -33.90 -0.42 -10.04
CA PRO A 591 -34.82 -0.76 -11.11
C PRO A 591 -34.45 -2.05 -11.85
N ALA A 592 -33.15 -2.22 -12.18
CA ALA A 592 -32.68 -3.40 -12.91
C ALA A 592 -32.80 -4.69 -12.08
N GLU A 593 -32.45 -4.66 -10.78
CA GLU A 593 -32.55 -5.85 -9.93
C GLU A 593 -34.02 -6.18 -9.56
N ILE A 594 -34.87 -5.17 -9.41
CA ILE A 594 -36.31 -5.35 -9.21
C ILE A 594 -36.92 -6.00 -10.45
N GLU A 595 -36.65 -5.48 -11.64
CA GLU A 595 -37.15 -6.04 -12.90
C GLU A 595 -36.69 -7.48 -13.12
N LYS A 596 -35.42 -7.76 -12.89
CA LYS A 596 -34.83 -9.09 -12.97
C LYS A 596 -35.47 -10.07 -11.95
N THR A 597 -35.65 -9.63 -10.69
CA THR A 597 -36.28 -10.46 -9.66
C THR A 597 -37.75 -10.72 -9.95
N GLN A 598 -38.46 -9.72 -10.48
CA GLN A 598 -39.84 -9.91 -10.99
C GLN A 598 -39.87 -10.88 -12.15
N GLY A 599 -38.90 -10.87 -13.04
CA GLY A 599 -38.72 -11.85 -14.12
C GLY A 599 -38.59 -13.28 -13.56
N PHE A 600 -37.75 -13.46 -12.51
CA PHE A 600 -37.60 -14.75 -11.84
C PHE A 600 -38.89 -15.23 -11.19
N ILE A 601 -39.63 -14.34 -10.51
CA ILE A 601 -40.93 -14.66 -9.91
C ILE A 601 -41.91 -15.16 -10.98
N LYS A 602 -42.03 -14.42 -12.08
CA LYS A 602 -42.89 -14.82 -13.19
C LYS A 602 -42.49 -16.18 -13.80
N GLY A 603 -41.15 -16.36 -13.98
CA GLY A 603 -40.61 -17.61 -14.49
C GLY A 603 -40.88 -18.79 -13.55
N PHE A 604 -40.61 -18.65 -12.25
CA PHE A 604 -40.91 -19.70 -11.27
C PHE A 604 -42.41 -20.00 -11.18
N GLN A 605 -43.30 -18.99 -11.25
CA GLN A 605 -44.75 -19.19 -11.28
C GLN A 605 -45.19 -19.97 -12.49
N SER A 606 -44.61 -19.70 -13.67
CA SER A 606 -44.86 -20.46 -14.91
C SER A 606 -44.42 -21.91 -14.78
N ASP A 607 -43.19 -22.12 -14.23
CA ASP A 607 -42.64 -23.46 -14.07
C ASP A 607 -43.40 -24.29 -13.04
N ILE A 608 -43.92 -23.68 -11.97
CA ILE A 608 -44.83 -24.33 -11.00
C ILE A 608 -46.09 -24.80 -11.68
N ARG A 609 -46.69 -23.99 -12.58
CA ARG A 609 -47.87 -24.42 -13.39
C ARG A 609 -47.52 -25.58 -14.28
N THR A 610 -46.33 -25.58 -14.90
CA THR A 610 -45.87 -26.69 -15.75
C THR A 610 -45.72 -27.97 -14.93
N VAL A 611 -45.13 -27.91 -13.73
CA VAL A 611 -45.01 -29.05 -12.81
C VAL A 611 -46.40 -29.57 -12.40
N ALA A 612 -47.34 -28.67 -12.09
CA ALA A 612 -48.72 -29.03 -11.72
C ALA A 612 -49.52 -29.67 -12.87
N ALA A 613 -49.22 -29.25 -14.09
CA ALA A 613 -49.85 -29.87 -15.30
C ALA A 613 -49.30 -31.29 -15.59
N HIS A 614 -48.15 -31.65 -15.03
CA HIS A 614 -47.50 -32.94 -15.19
C HIS A 614 -47.18 -33.59 -13.82
N PRO A 615 -48.22 -33.98 -13.05
CA PRO A 615 -48.04 -34.53 -11.72
C PRO A 615 -47.34 -35.89 -11.76
N LEU A 616 -46.69 -36.27 -10.65
CA LEU A 616 -46.19 -37.63 -10.47
C LEU A 616 -47.38 -38.56 -10.20
N PRO A 617 -47.48 -39.75 -10.86
CA PRO A 617 -48.48 -40.78 -10.51
C PRO A 617 -48.17 -41.39 -9.13
N GLU A 618 -49.12 -42.16 -8.57
CA GLU A 618 -48.94 -42.84 -7.28
C GLU A 618 -47.75 -43.79 -7.28
N GLU A 619 -47.38 -44.35 -8.42
CA GLU A 619 -46.20 -45.20 -8.63
C GLU A 619 -44.86 -44.40 -8.64
N GLY A 620 -44.91 -43.11 -8.54
CA GLY A 620 -43.73 -42.24 -8.33
C GLY A 620 -42.87 -41.93 -9.58
N PHE A 621 -43.28 -42.34 -10.79
CA PHE A 621 -42.59 -41.98 -12.03
C PHE A 621 -43.58 -41.85 -13.18
N CYS A 622 -43.55 -40.73 -13.92
CA CYS A 622 -44.49 -40.42 -15.03
C CYS A 622 -43.95 -40.76 -16.42
N GLY A 623 -42.81 -41.44 -16.47
CA GLY A 623 -42.06 -41.68 -17.70
C GLY A 623 -41.21 -40.46 -18.10
N MET A 624 -40.19 -40.73 -18.89
CA MET A 624 -39.19 -39.75 -19.37
C MET A 624 -38.81 -40.05 -20.81
N THR A 625 -38.53 -39.01 -21.58
CA THR A 625 -37.97 -39.18 -22.93
C THR A 625 -36.47 -38.84 -22.88
N VAL A 626 -35.62 -39.78 -23.31
CA VAL A 626 -34.16 -39.58 -23.44
C VAL A 626 -33.75 -40.00 -24.85
N ASN A 627 -33.05 -39.14 -25.59
CA ASN A 627 -32.64 -39.39 -26.99
C ASN A 627 -33.78 -39.91 -27.88
N SER A 628 -34.97 -39.28 -27.79
CA SER A 628 -36.19 -39.65 -28.53
C SER A 628 -36.83 -41.00 -28.13
N THR A 629 -36.28 -41.73 -27.16
CA THR A 629 -36.84 -42.97 -26.62
C THR A 629 -37.59 -42.67 -25.33
N ARG A 630 -38.85 -43.17 -25.21
CA ARG A 630 -39.64 -42.99 -23.98
C ARG A 630 -39.40 -44.16 -23.04
N PHE A 631 -39.03 -43.86 -21.83
CA PHE A 631 -38.82 -44.82 -20.75
C PHE A 631 -40.00 -44.74 -19.76
N THR A 632 -40.52 -45.90 -19.35
CA THR A 632 -41.60 -46.02 -18.36
C THR A 632 -41.07 -46.44 -16.98
N GLU A 633 -39.86 -47.01 -16.90
CA GLU A 633 -39.23 -47.45 -15.69
C GLU A 633 -38.16 -46.42 -15.25
N LYS A 634 -38.16 -46.12 -13.93
CA LYS A 634 -37.26 -45.13 -13.34
C LYS A 634 -35.78 -45.49 -13.46
N ALA A 635 -35.46 -46.77 -13.34
CA ALA A 635 -34.10 -47.26 -13.43
C ALA A 635 -33.57 -47.14 -14.87
N ASP A 636 -34.35 -47.56 -15.85
CA ASP A 636 -33.97 -47.55 -17.27
C ASP A 636 -33.79 -46.11 -17.79
N ALA A 637 -34.66 -45.20 -17.37
CA ALA A 637 -34.51 -43.76 -17.67
C ALA A 637 -33.19 -43.18 -17.10
N GLY A 638 -32.87 -43.56 -15.87
CA GLY A 638 -31.62 -43.11 -15.21
C GLY A 638 -30.37 -43.71 -15.87
N GLU A 639 -30.41 -44.97 -16.29
CA GLU A 639 -29.32 -45.60 -17.04
C GLU A 639 -29.13 -44.98 -18.43
N ALA A 640 -30.22 -44.63 -19.10
CA ALA A 640 -30.17 -43.90 -20.37
C ALA A 640 -29.46 -42.52 -20.21
N ILE A 641 -29.76 -41.77 -19.16
CA ILE A 641 -29.04 -40.50 -18.84
C ILE A 641 -27.54 -40.77 -18.63
N LEU A 642 -27.18 -41.78 -17.83
CA LEU A 642 -25.78 -42.11 -17.56
C LEU A 642 -25.06 -42.61 -18.83
N ALA A 643 -25.73 -43.31 -19.73
CA ALA A 643 -25.18 -43.73 -21.01
C ALA A 643 -24.86 -42.51 -21.91
N VAL A 644 -25.77 -41.52 -21.95
CA VAL A 644 -25.49 -40.26 -22.67
C VAL A 644 -24.34 -39.48 -22.03
N CYS A 645 -24.24 -39.43 -20.69
CA CYS A 645 -23.10 -38.81 -20.02
C CYS A 645 -21.77 -39.47 -20.42
N LYS A 646 -21.73 -40.81 -20.49
CA LYS A 646 -20.50 -41.55 -20.88
C LYS A 646 -20.16 -41.35 -22.37
N ALA A 647 -21.13 -41.16 -23.22
CA ALA A 647 -20.94 -40.97 -24.66
C ALA A 647 -20.64 -39.51 -25.04
N ASN A 648 -20.99 -38.56 -24.18
CA ASN A 648 -20.86 -37.16 -24.49
C ASN A 648 -19.38 -36.69 -24.33
N GLN A 649 -18.82 -36.17 -25.43
CA GLN A 649 -17.46 -35.55 -25.46
C GLN A 649 -17.54 -34.04 -25.70
N SER A 650 -18.74 -33.46 -25.78
CA SER A 650 -18.95 -32.03 -26.01
C SER A 650 -18.96 -31.25 -24.70
N LEU A 651 -18.36 -30.07 -24.71
CA LEU A 651 -18.44 -29.08 -23.63
C LEU A 651 -19.68 -28.19 -23.77
N GLU A 652 -20.32 -28.18 -24.96
CA GLU A 652 -21.55 -27.44 -25.19
C GLU A 652 -22.77 -28.25 -24.74
N PRO A 653 -23.87 -27.57 -24.29
CA PRO A 653 -25.12 -28.28 -23.93
C PRO A 653 -25.69 -29.10 -25.09
N VAL A 654 -25.94 -30.37 -24.81
CA VAL A 654 -26.50 -31.33 -25.81
C VAL A 654 -27.95 -31.65 -25.43
N PRO A 655 -28.90 -31.61 -26.38
CA PRO A 655 -30.29 -32.01 -26.13
C PRO A 655 -30.35 -33.42 -25.55
N LEU A 656 -31.00 -33.61 -24.40
CA LEU A 656 -31.13 -34.92 -23.74
C LEU A 656 -32.52 -35.50 -23.87
N GLY A 657 -33.57 -34.67 -23.91
CA GLY A 657 -34.95 -35.13 -24.03
C GLY A 657 -35.96 -34.25 -23.29
N SER A 658 -36.93 -34.87 -22.63
CA SER A 658 -37.93 -34.13 -21.84
C SER A 658 -38.40 -34.90 -20.61
N TYR A 659 -38.70 -34.17 -19.54
CA TYR A 659 -39.24 -34.69 -18.29
C TYR A 659 -40.23 -33.73 -17.65
N ARG A 660 -41.43 -34.19 -17.32
CA ARG A 660 -42.51 -33.43 -16.66
C ARG A 660 -42.79 -32.05 -17.28
N GLY A 661 -42.83 -32.00 -18.61
CA GLY A 661 -43.07 -30.76 -19.35
C GLY A 661 -41.84 -29.91 -19.58
N PHE A 662 -40.69 -30.22 -18.99
CA PHE A 662 -39.40 -29.51 -19.15
C PHE A 662 -38.54 -30.18 -20.22
N LYS A 663 -37.90 -29.38 -21.07
CA LYS A 663 -36.85 -29.86 -21.97
C LYS A 663 -35.59 -30.13 -21.17
N MET A 664 -34.88 -31.20 -21.48
CA MET A 664 -33.63 -31.55 -20.83
C MET A 664 -32.47 -31.35 -21.77
N GLU A 665 -31.42 -30.72 -21.28
CA GLU A 665 -30.13 -30.66 -21.95
C GLU A 665 -29.06 -31.15 -20.98
N LEU A 666 -28.05 -31.85 -21.51
CA LEU A 666 -26.87 -32.29 -20.74
C LEU A 666 -25.72 -31.32 -20.95
N THR A 667 -25.08 -30.90 -19.90
CA THR A 667 -23.85 -30.08 -19.93
C THR A 667 -22.81 -30.65 -18.98
N PHE A 668 -21.54 -30.38 -19.24
CA PHE A 668 -20.43 -30.72 -18.34
C PHE A 668 -19.92 -29.45 -17.67
N ASP A 669 -19.97 -29.40 -16.35
CA ASP A 669 -19.40 -28.33 -15.58
C ASP A 669 -17.90 -28.60 -15.41
N SER A 670 -17.06 -27.88 -16.16
CA SER A 670 -15.60 -28.04 -16.14
C SER A 670 -14.97 -27.60 -14.82
N PHE A 671 -15.66 -26.75 -14.05
CA PHE A 671 -15.15 -26.27 -12.76
C PHE A 671 -15.39 -27.29 -11.63
N GLN A 672 -16.61 -27.86 -11.59
CA GLN A 672 -16.97 -28.91 -10.63
C GLN A 672 -16.64 -30.32 -11.11
N LYS A 673 -16.25 -30.46 -12.38
CA LYS A 673 -15.92 -31.75 -13.04
C LYS A 673 -17.08 -32.77 -12.98
N GLU A 674 -18.32 -32.30 -13.11
CA GLU A 674 -19.50 -33.13 -13.04
C GLU A 674 -20.46 -32.83 -14.22
N TYR A 675 -21.24 -33.85 -14.60
CA TYR A 675 -22.33 -33.64 -15.53
C TYR A 675 -23.54 -33.03 -14.83
N GLN A 676 -24.23 -32.12 -15.50
CA GLN A 676 -25.48 -31.50 -15.06
C GLN A 676 -26.56 -31.63 -16.12
N VAL A 677 -27.76 -31.92 -15.68
CA VAL A 677 -28.94 -31.81 -16.52
C VAL A 677 -29.59 -30.44 -16.30
N LEU A 678 -29.81 -29.73 -17.37
CA LEU A 678 -30.54 -28.47 -17.40
C LEU A 678 -32.01 -28.78 -17.74
N LEU A 679 -32.88 -28.58 -16.74
CA LEU A 679 -34.34 -28.63 -16.98
C LEU A 679 -34.77 -27.23 -17.42
N LYS A 680 -35.14 -27.10 -18.70
CA LYS A 680 -35.52 -25.83 -19.32
C LYS A 680 -37.02 -25.70 -19.37
N GLY A 681 -37.57 -24.84 -18.54
CA GLY A 681 -38.89 -24.26 -18.58
C GLY A 681 -38.77 -22.79 -18.97
N GLU A 682 -39.54 -21.90 -18.34
CA GLU A 682 -39.34 -20.47 -18.40
C GLU A 682 -38.02 -20.11 -17.63
N MET A 683 -37.72 -20.89 -16.59
CA MET A 683 -36.42 -20.85 -15.88
C MET A 683 -35.61 -22.10 -16.23
N THR A 684 -34.28 -21.98 -16.04
CA THR A 684 -33.36 -23.12 -16.18
C THR A 684 -32.99 -23.66 -14.82
N HIS A 685 -33.36 -24.91 -14.53
CA HIS A 685 -33.03 -25.60 -13.29
C HIS A 685 -31.86 -26.56 -13.53
N ARG A 686 -30.72 -26.32 -12.88
CA ARG A 686 -29.51 -27.13 -12.99
C ARG A 686 -29.54 -28.24 -11.96
N VAL A 687 -29.34 -29.48 -12.40
CA VAL A 687 -29.36 -30.66 -11.55
C VAL A 687 -28.08 -31.48 -11.78
N PRO A 688 -27.20 -31.59 -10.76
CA PRO A 688 -25.99 -32.40 -10.86
C PRO A 688 -26.33 -33.88 -10.97
N ILE A 689 -25.62 -34.60 -11.86
CA ILE A 689 -25.80 -36.02 -12.13
C ILE A 689 -24.76 -36.83 -11.37
N GLY A 690 -25.19 -37.79 -10.57
CA GLY A 690 -24.33 -38.72 -9.83
C GLY A 690 -24.28 -40.09 -10.49
N THR A 691 -23.69 -41.06 -9.83
CA THR A 691 -23.43 -42.42 -10.32
C THR A 691 -24.66 -43.34 -10.20
N SER A 692 -25.69 -43.00 -9.41
CA SER A 692 -26.91 -43.81 -9.22
C SER A 692 -27.97 -43.44 -10.22
N ALA A 693 -28.40 -44.41 -11.05
CA ALA A 693 -29.44 -44.23 -12.09
C ALA A 693 -30.77 -43.72 -11.49
N ALA A 694 -31.33 -44.46 -10.56
CA ALA A 694 -32.58 -44.07 -9.89
C ALA A 694 -32.45 -42.81 -9.04
N GLY A 695 -31.23 -42.60 -8.43
CA GLY A 695 -30.92 -41.40 -7.68
C GLY A 695 -30.92 -40.13 -8.51
N ASN A 696 -30.56 -40.21 -9.80
CA ASN A 696 -30.56 -39.04 -10.72
C ASN A 696 -31.98 -38.57 -11.00
N ILE A 697 -32.90 -39.49 -11.21
CA ILE A 697 -34.30 -39.14 -11.39
C ILE A 697 -34.88 -38.48 -10.13
N GLN A 698 -34.54 -39.02 -8.94
CA GLN A 698 -34.94 -38.38 -7.67
C GLN A 698 -34.41 -36.95 -7.53
N ARG A 699 -33.16 -36.71 -7.98
CA ARG A 699 -32.61 -35.35 -7.99
C ARG A 699 -33.36 -34.39 -8.91
N LEU A 700 -33.80 -34.88 -10.10
CA LEU A 700 -34.65 -34.11 -11.01
C LEU A 700 -35.97 -33.77 -10.33
N ASP A 701 -36.65 -34.76 -9.70
CA ASP A 701 -37.88 -34.54 -8.96
C ASP A 701 -37.71 -33.57 -7.79
N ASN A 702 -36.66 -33.70 -7.00
CA ASN A 702 -36.39 -32.81 -5.90
C ASN A 702 -36.11 -31.37 -6.38
N ALA A 703 -35.45 -31.21 -7.54
CA ALA A 703 -35.20 -29.88 -8.13
C ALA A 703 -36.51 -29.21 -8.58
N LEU A 704 -37.46 -29.98 -9.15
CA LEU A 704 -38.78 -29.47 -9.51
C LEU A 704 -39.66 -29.22 -8.28
N ALA A 705 -39.68 -30.12 -7.29
CA ALA A 705 -40.38 -29.93 -6.03
C ALA A 705 -39.86 -28.73 -5.22
N GLY A 706 -38.57 -28.32 -5.41
CA GLY A 706 -37.94 -27.17 -4.75
C GLY A 706 -38.28 -25.82 -5.40
N ILE A 707 -39.00 -25.75 -6.52
CA ILE A 707 -39.33 -24.48 -7.19
C ILE A 707 -40.18 -23.54 -6.32
N PRO A 708 -41.21 -24.00 -5.57
CA PRO A 708 -41.98 -23.11 -4.68
C PRO A 708 -41.12 -22.41 -3.63
N ALA A 709 -40.17 -23.10 -3.02
CA ALA A 709 -39.24 -22.48 -2.04
C ALA A 709 -38.33 -21.42 -2.67
N ARG A 710 -37.97 -21.60 -3.96
CA ARG A 710 -37.20 -20.58 -4.70
C ARG A 710 -38.08 -19.39 -5.08
N LEU A 711 -39.35 -19.58 -5.35
CA LEU A 711 -40.31 -18.51 -5.57
C LEU A 711 -40.43 -17.65 -4.31
N GLU A 712 -40.69 -18.28 -3.15
CA GLU A 712 -40.78 -17.57 -1.87
C GLU A 712 -39.54 -16.76 -1.58
N LYS A 713 -38.36 -17.34 -1.82
CA LYS A 713 -37.09 -16.63 -1.63
C LYS A 713 -36.97 -15.43 -2.60
N ALA A 714 -37.43 -15.56 -3.85
CA ALA A 714 -37.42 -14.46 -4.80
C ALA A 714 -38.37 -13.33 -4.40
N GLU A 715 -39.54 -13.67 -3.87
CA GLU A 715 -40.51 -12.71 -3.32
C GLU A 715 -39.95 -11.96 -2.13
N GLN A 716 -39.33 -12.64 -1.15
CA GLN A 716 -38.63 -12.01 -0.02
C GLN A 716 -37.50 -11.09 -0.47
N GLN A 717 -36.77 -11.48 -1.51
CA GLN A 717 -35.70 -10.64 -2.09
C GLN A 717 -36.28 -9.38 -2.75
N LEU A 718 -37.41 -9.47 -3.43
CA LEU A 718 -38.09 -8.33 -4.03
C LEU A 718 -38.54 -7.32 -2.97
N ASP A 719 -39.12 -7.80 -1.87
CA ASP A 719 -39.57 -6.94 -0.77
C ASP A 719 -38.38 -6.26 -0.07
N SER A 720 -37.28 -6.98 0.10
CA SER A 720 -36.03 -6.40 0.63
C SER A 720 -35.46 -5.32 -0.31
N LEU A 721 -35.44 -5.55 -1.62
CA LEU A 721 -34.97 -4.55 -2.59
C LEU A 721 -35.84 -3.28 -2.58
N ARG A 722 -37.16 -3.42 -2.47
CA ARG A 722 -38.09 -2.27 -2.37
C ARG A 722 -37.85 -1.47 -1.09
N SER A 723 -37.74 -2.15 0.04
CA SER A 723 -37.44 -1.49 1.32
C SER A 723 -36.11 -0.75 1.31
N GLN A 724 -35.09 -1.34 0.68
CA GLN A 724 -33.79 -0.67 0.48
C GLN A 724 -33.89 0.54 -0.45
N GLN A 725 -34.70 0.44 -1.51
CA GLN A 725 -34.96 1.55 -2.44
C GLN A 725 -35.64 2.73 -1.73
N GLU A 726 -36.67 2.46 -0.93
CA GLU A 726 -37.37 3.48 -0.14
C GLU A 726 -36.43 4.16 0.86
N ALA A 727 -35.63 3.38 1.59
CA ALA A 727 -34.65 3.91 2.52
C ALA A 727 -33.59 4.79 1.80
N ALA A 728 -33.11 4.35 0.64
CA ALA A 728 -32.16 5.13 -0.18
C ALA A 728 -32.80 6.44 -0.68
N GLN A 729 -34.06 6.42 -1.05
CA GLN A 729 -34.81 7.60 -1.51
C GLN A 729 -35.04 8.62 -0.37
N ALA A 730 -35.29 8.14 0.85
CA ALA A 730 -35.44 8.98 2.04
C ALA A 730 -34.11 9.64 2.48
N GLU A 731 -32.97 9.04 2.14
CA GLU A 731 -31.63 9.56 2.46
C GLU A 731 -31.10 10.51 1.37
N LEU A 732 -31.60 10.38 0.14
CA LEU A 732 -31.16 11.21 -0.98
C LEU A 732 -31.55 12.67 -0.76
N GLY A 733 -30.62 13.59 -1.00
CA GLY A 733 -30.82 15.04 -0.91
C GLY A 733 -30.72 15.63 0.50
N LYS A 734 -30.33 14.85 1.51
CA LYS A 734 -30.05 15.42 2.83
C LYS A 734 -28.82 16.33 2.79
N PRO A 735 -28.88 17.53 3.39
CA PRO A 735 -27.75 18.45 3.40
C PRO A 735 -26.60 17.89 4.26
N PHE A 736 -25.39 18.35 3.97
CA PHE A 736 -24.21 17.97 4.78
C PHE A 736 -24.36 18.52 6.20
N PRO A 737 -24.26 17.68 7.24
CA PRO A 737 -24.57 18.08 8.64
C PRO A 737 -23.64 19.18 9.18
N GLN A 738 -22.40 19.28 8.69
CA GLN A 738 -21.39 20.23 9.16
C GLN A 738 -21.13 21.38 8.18
N GLU A 739 -22.10 21.72 7.31
CA GLU A 739 -21.96 22.77 6.31
C GLU A 739 -21.71 24.14 6.96
N ALA A 740 -22.41 24.44 8.07
CA ALA A 740 -22.25 25.70 8.80
C ALA A 740 -20.86 25.84 9.43
N GLU A 741 -20.36 24.78 10.05
CA GLU A 741 -19.01 24.73 10.64
C GLU A 741 -17.93 24.93 9.56
N LEU A 742 -18.09 24.27 8.40
CA LEU A 742 -17.18 24.43 7.27
C LEU A 742 -17.16 25.87 6.74
N ALA A 743 -18.33 26.49 6.63
CA ALA A 743 -18.43 27.88 6.15
C ALA A 743 -17.76 28.86 7.13
N GLU A 744 -18.01 28.73 8.44
CA GLU A 744 -17.42 29.56 9.49
C GLU A 744 -15.89 29.46 9.51
N LYS A 745 -15.35 28.23 9.56
CA LYS A 745 -13.91 27.99 9.61
C LYS A 745 -13.22 28.41 8.31
N SER A 746 -13.88 28.23 7.16
CA SER A 746 -13.33 28.69 5.86
C SER A 746 -13.29 30.21 5.77
N ALA A 747 -14.29 30.92 6.29
CA ALA A 747 -14.29 32.37 6.35
C ALA A 747 -13.17 32.91 7.24
N ARG A 748 -13.00 32.31 8.43
CA ARG A 748 -11.91 32.68 9.36
C ARG A 748 -10.52 32.40 8.77
N LEU A 749 -10.36 31.28 8.07
CA LEU A 749 -9.12 30.96 7.35
C LEU A 749 -8.81 32.01 6.28
N ALA A 750 -9.81 32.43 5.48
CA ALA A 750 -9.65 33.47 4.47
C ALA A 750 -9.30 34.86 5.06
N GLU A 751 -9.83 35.17 6.25
CA GLU A 751 -9.45 36.39 6.99
C GLU A 751 -7.97 36.34 7.41
N LEU A 752 -7.52 35.23 7.96
CA LEU A 752 -6.11 35.04 8.36
C LEU A 752 -5.19 35.04 7.15
N ASP A 753 -5.59 34.44 6.03
CA ASP A 753 -4.85 34.51 4.77
C ASP A 753 -4.70 35.93 4.29
N ALA A 754 -5.76 36.72 4.35
CA ALA A 754 -5.72 38.13 3.97
C ALA A 754 -4.83 38.98 4.89
N LEU A 755 -4.85 38.71 6.21
CA LEU A 755 -4.02 39.41 7.20
C LEU A 755 -2.53 39.07 7.03
N LEU A 756 -2.21 37.81 6.79
CA LEU A 756 -0.83 37.31 6.66
C LEU A 756 -0.22 37.60 5.28
N ASN A 757 -1.07 37.80 4.24
CA ASN A 757 -0.63 38.17 2.88
C ASN A 757 -0.58 39.72 2.67
N MET A 758 -0.94 40.55 3.64
CA MET A 758 -0.85 41.99 3.50
C MET A 758 0.57 42.53 3.42
N ASP A 759 1.59 41.75 3.82
CA ASP A 759 3.01 42.14 3.71
C ASP A 759 3.61 41.84 2.31
N ASP A 760 2.90 41.20 1.41
CA ASP A 760 3.39 40.81 0.06
C ASP A 760 2.85 41.71 -1.08
N ARG A 761 2.22 42.86 -0.76
CA ARG A 761 1.78 43.82 -1.79
C ARG A 761 2.93 44.73 -2.23
N GLY A 762 3.84 44.16 -2.96
CA GLY A 762 4.95 44.91 -3.60
C GLY A 762 5.35 44.37 -4.98
N ASN A 763 4.42 43.86 -5.79
CA ASN A 763 4.51 43.74 -7.26
C ASN A 763 3.19 43.19 -7.81
N ASP A 764 2.22 44.06 -8.00
CA ASP A 764 1.01 43.73 -8.76
C ASP A 764 1.28 43.87 -10.25
N ASP A 765 1.21 42.78 -10.97
CA ASP A 765 0.92 42.76 -12.39
C ASP A 765 -0.58 42.42 -12.56
N PRO A 766 -1.38 43.28 -13.21
CA PRO A 766 -2.84 43.17 -13.24
C PRO A 766 -3.32 42.35 -14.42
N ASP A 767 -3.09 41.05 -14.46
CA ASP A 767 -3.78 40.15 -15.40
C ASP A 767 -3.90 38.74 -14.80
N CYS A 768 -4.89 38.57 -13.93
CA CYS A 768 -5.38 37.25 -13.58
C CYS A 768 -6.87 37.18 -13.83
N GLU A 769 -7.21 36.72 -15.03
CA GLU A 769 -8.58 36.47 -15.44
C GLU A 769 -9.30 35.46 -14.54
N LYS A 770 -10.55 35.76 -14.30
CA LYS A 770 -11.56 34.99 -13.58
C LYS A 770 -11.51 33.52 -13.96
N THR A 771 -11.28 32.66 -12.98
CA THR A 771 -11.52 31.23 -13.10
C THR A 771 -13.02 30.98 -13.30
N THR A 772 -13.40 30.76 -14.53
CA THR A 772 -14.69 30.14 -14.88
C THR A 772 -14.67 28.69 -14.45
N GLU A 773 -15.65 28.28 -13.67
CA GLU A 773 -15.92 26.88 -13.34
C GLU A 773 -15.92 26.05 -14.63
N LYS A 774 -15.02 25.07 -14.69
CA LYS A 774 -15.02 24.10 -15.80
C LYS A 774 -16.24 23.19 -15.66
N PRO A 775 -17.02 22.99 -16.73
CA PRO A 775 -18.17 22.09 -16.69
C PRO A 775 -17.73 20.66 -16.40
N SER A 776 -18.55 19.97 -15.63
CA SER A 776 -18.34 18.56 -15.23
C SER A 776 -18.05 17.69 -16.46
N VAL A 777 -17.02 16.85 -16.37
CA VAL A 777 -16.63 15.86 -17.40
C VAL A 777 -17.82 14.95 -17.78
N LEU A 778 -18.77 14.73 -16.87
CA LEU A 778 -20.01 14.03 -17.12
C LEU A 778 -20.96 14.78 -18.07
N ALA A 779 -20.95 16.12 -18.06
CA ALA A 779 -21.71 16.92 -19.00
C ALA A 779 -21.11 16.84 -20.41
N GLU A 780 -19.79 16.85 -20.54
CA GLU A 780 -19.10 16.66 -21.83
C GLU A 780 -19.29 15.23 -22.40
N LEU A 781 -19.31 14.21 -21.54
CA LEU A 781 -19.57 12.82 -21.97
C LEU A 781 -21.03 12.62 -22.41
N ARG A 782 -22.00 13.29 -21.76
CA ARG A 782 -23.40 13.29 -22.20
C ARG A 782 -23.57 13.97 -23.57
N ASP A 783 -22.88 15.08 -23.79
CA ASP A 783 -22.94 15.81 -25.06
C ASP A 783 -22.27 15.02 -26.21
N ARG A 784 -21.22 14.24 -25.93
CA ARG A 784 -20.61 13.32 -26.89
C ARG A 784 -21.47 12.09 -27.18
N ALA A 785 -22.17 11.53 -26.19
CA ALA A 785 -23.09 10.42 -26.39
C ALA A 785 -24.32 10.79 -27.23
N GLY A 786 -24.76 12.05 -27.19
CA GLY A 786 -25.86 12.59 -28.01
C GLY A 786 -25.52 12.85 -29.47
N ARG A 787 -24.23 12.77 -29.85
CA ARG A 787 -23.76 13.08 -31.22
C ARG A 787 -23.37 11.85 -32.07
N ILE A 788 -23.68 10.65 -31.62
CA ILE A 788 -23.46 9.43 -32.41
C ILE A 788 -24.70 9.23 -33.31
N PRO A 789 -24.58 9.37 -34.63
CA PRO A 789 -25.70 9.04 -35.50
C PRO A 789 -25.98 7.53 -35.47
N PRO A 790 -27.26 7.10 -35.67
CA PRO A 790 -27.63 5.69 -35.64
C PRO A 790 -26.88 4.95 -36.75
N MET A 791 -26.19 3.88 -36.39
CA MET A 791 -25.60 2.93 -37.37
C MET A 791 -26.73 2.31 -38.17
N THR A 792 -26.79 2.63 -39.45
CA THR A 792 -27.57 1.87 -40.42
C THR A 792 -26.86 0.55 -40.68
N HIS A 793 -27.61 -0.54 -40.51
CA HIS A 793 -27.26 -1.86 -41.02
C HIS A 793 -26.97 -1.76 -42.52
N ARG A 794 -25.82 -2.28 -42.92
CA ARG A 794 -25.58 -2.66 -44.31
C ARG A 794 -25.45 -4.18 -44.32
N ASP A 795 -26.34 -4.74 -45.17
CA ASP A 795 -26.41 -6.14 -45.47
C ASP A 795 -25.14 -6.66 -46.15
N ASP A 796 -24.94 -7.93 -45.93
CA ASP A 796 -23.90 -8.78 -46.51
C ASP A 796 -23.93 -8.73 -48.03
N GLU A 797 -22.73 -8.72 -48.65
CA GLU A 797 -22.46 -9.45 -49.90
C GLU A 797 -20.95 -9.65 -50.07
N GLU A 798 -20.62 -10.92 -50.09
CA GLU A 798 -19.55 -11.63 -50.79
C GLU A 798 -18.31 -10.82 -51.24
N VAL A 799 -17.10 -11.36 -50.96
CA VAL A 799 -16.26 -12.04 -51.95
C VAL A 799 -15.07 -12.70 -51.28
N ALA A 800 -14.86 -13.94 -51.59
CA ALA A 800 -13.69 -14.76 -51.33
C ALA A 800 -12.42 -14.22 -51.99
N LEU A 801 -11.35 -14.26 -51.22
CA LEU A 801 -10.05 -14.78 -51.63
C LEU A 801 -9.10 -14.77 -50.45
#